data_b316c96ee47ba655c50c370fda3f4136
#
_entry.id   b316c96ee47ba655c50c370fda3f4136
#
_cell.length_a   1.000
_cell.length_b   1.000
_cell.length_c   1.000
_cell.angle_alpha   90.00
_cell.angle_beta   90.00
_cell.angle_gamma   90.00
#
_symmetry.space_group_name_H-M   'P 1'
#
loop_
_entity.id
_entity.type
_entity.pdbx_description
1 polymer ?
#
loop_
_entity_poly.entity_id
_entity_poly.type
_entity_poly.pdbx_seq_one_letter_code
_entity_poly.pdbx_strand_id
1 'polypeptide(L)'
;MESLSFKARLTSCIVALSCCSTTALANQIADDGRVKDRYIIEFKGKSLADVTDANENAHLEDIQAEQNAFRSEAKKKKLNFKELSKFNRLVNGVSIEANSETIKAFEKFSMVKAIHPEYVYFSGEEIEEAVPDATRETITVTNLTGVPEAHAAGFTGKGITACVVDSGIDTEHPAFAGKILGGYDFAEGDSDYSDSGYHGTHVAGILAGNGPNMVGVAPDAKLRVYKVFGGENSGYTSTILNALEQAVADDCDVVNMSLGSIRGGVIQKSILPKAVDKLAVKDIAPVVSIGNASAGPFLPAAPAIAKKSTAVASAIGSYYDAALAFKIDDLKVPFVIANNSSVPLGGSSEVINYGAFDCDVEPVGPFEGKTVLVKKPKGSIPYSCTSKQAALLEREGAGAIIWWDEPLYDTDFWLYRWASNMIPYKQNLSIPVAKIRPIDVPALEAKIEAGETTVIWGDYVSIDNPYANTPSITSTWGPTHELDFKPEVMAPGERIYSAMPSQYAHYGFLTGTSMASPHVAGITALMKSANSKLKPGDIRNILMNTAQPQVIGWTGEVGPASTALQGAGMVNALQALTTEVTALPAKFAIGDLNGHSFDGSIELNNDSDQTLTFNVRHEAALTAAPPMTQRWIARKEAAEVTFNVDQIEVSASGNGTVYFSITEPTDVPEGSVISGWIVFDAVETGQIIRVPYLGLKGDYHALPVENETLTEINPSMSSFFTRPEAIPNCSGPVWTQSPCCNQTEIAGSCGPSYGPGVPVTLDFTNDSAKDDTVFMGISQAFPMLRKFKAQVLNNKGKVIAPLGWRNMPEGVTMEDVQYMVRTSGAGTGLEFGFWDGKLADGTDAPAGEYIIKLEFHKLLGENDMSPDIETWESHPITLTR
;
A
#
# COMPACT_ATOMS: atom_id res chain seq x y z
N MET A 1 21.02 39.59 26.06
CA MET A 1 21.91 38.58 25.44
C MET A 1 21.87 37.18 26.13
N GLU A 2 21.09 37.01 27.21
CA GLU A 2 20.99 35.70 27.91
C GLU A 2 19.76 34.84 27.51
N SER A 3 18.82 35.40 26.75
CA SER A 3 17.62 34.65 26.33
C SER A 3 17.78 33.81 25.04
N LEU A 4 18.86 34.05 24.29
CA LEU A 4 19.15 33.29 23.05
C LEU A 4 19.94 31.99 23.29
N SER A 5 20.61 31.85 24.44
CA SER A 5 21.39 30.63 24.75
C SER A 5 20.53 29.47 25.29
N PHE A 6 19.36 29.78 25.86
CA PHE A 6 18.47 28.77 26.42
C PHE A 6 17.63 28.05 25.34
N LYS A 7 17.19 28.78 24.31
CA LYS A 7 16.45 28.17 23.17
C LYS A 7 17.35 27.27 22.33
N ALA A 8 18.62 27.66 22.11
CA ALA A 8 19.55 26.80 21.33
C ALA A 8 19.93 25.50 22.06
N ARG A 9 19.96 25.50 23.41
CA ARG A 9 20.20 24.26 24.19
C ARG A 9 18.99 23.38 24.30
N LEU A 10 17.78 23.93 24.28
CA LEU A 10 16.55 23.13 24.31
C LEU A 10 16.32 22.43 22.94
N THR A 11 16.59 23.13 21.83
CA THR A 11 16.48 22.54 20.47
C THR A 11 17.51 21.43 20.24
N SER A 12 18.73 21.57 20.78
CA SER A 12 19.76 20.51 20.69
C SER A 12 19.43 19.28 21.55
N CYS A 13 18.73 19.43 22.68
CA CYS A 13 18.28 18.31 23.51
C CYS A 13 17.08 17.59 22.91
N ILE A 14 16.17 18.29 22.23
CA ILE A 14 15.00 17.68 21.58
C ILE A 14 15.44 16.88 20.34
N VAL A 15 16.39 17.39 19.54
CA VAL A 15 16.96 16.65 18.40
C VAL A 15 17.79 15.44 18.86
N ALA A 16 18.49 15.51 20.00
CA ALA A 16 19.23 14.37 20.54
C ALA A 16 18.32 13.29 21.15
N LEU A 17 17.16 13.66 21.70
CA LEU A 17 16.16 12.71 22.20
C LEU A 17 15.38 12.03 21.06
N SER A 18 15.10 12.74 19.98
CA SER A 18 14.47 12.17 18.77
C SER A 18 15.39 11.18 18.07
N CYS A 19 16.69 11.45 17.95
CA CYS A 19 17.65 10.50 17.37
C CYS A 19 17.91 9.25 18.25
N CYS A 20 17.70 9.33 19.58
CA CYS A 20 17.84 8.15 20.45
C CYS A 20 16.59 7.25 20.43
N SER A 21 15.41 7.79 20.15
CA SER A 21 14.18 6.99 20.09
C SER A 21 14.07 6.22 18.77
N THR A 22 14.48 6.79 17.65
CA THR A 22 14.46 6.11 16.34
C THR A 22 15.43 4.94 16.25
N THR A 23 16.62 5.05 16.88
CA THR A 23 17.57 3.93 16.98
C THR A 23 17.12 2.83 17.94
N ALA A 24 16.34 3.15 18.98
CA ALA A 24 15.81 2.17 19.91
C ALA A 24 14.67 1.34 19.31
N LEU A 25 13.80 1.93 18.49
CA LEU A 25 12.72 1.22 17.82
C LEU A 25 13.25 0.36 16.66
N ALA A 26 14.19 0.87 15.87
CA ALA A 26 14.82 0.13 14.79
C ALA A 26 15.51 -1.17 15.26
N ASN A 27 15.99 -1.22 16.51
CA ASN A 27 16.57 -2.42 17.11
C ASN A 27 15.53 -3.42 17.67
N GLN A 28 14.23 -3.05 17.69
CA GLN A 28 13.16 -3.90 18.22
C GLN A 28 12.29 -4.53 17.12
N ILE A 29 12.40 -4.06 15.89
CA ILE A 29 11.58 -4.53 14.76
C ILE A 29 12.47 -5.35 13.84
N ALA A 30 12.07 -6.59 13.57
CA ALA A 30 12.71 -7.43 12.56
C ALA A 30 12.32 -6.97 11.14
N ASP A 31 13.14 -7.32 10.13
CA ASP A 31 12.91 -6.90 8.73
C ASP A 31 11.57 -7.36 8.15
N ASP A 32 10.96 -8.40 8.72
CA ASP A 32 9.62 -8.87 8.37
C ASP A 32 8.49 -8.15 9.13
N GLY A 33 8.80 -7.09 9.85
CA GLY A 33 7.84 -6.30 10.63
C GLY A 33 7.45 -6.90 11.97
N ARG A 34 8.03 -8.05 12.38
CA ARG A 34 7.80 -8.62 13.71
C ARG A 34 8.46 -7.79 14.79
N VAL A 35 7.78 -7.66 15.92
CA VAL A 35 8.32 -7.02 17.12
C VAL A 35 9.05 -8.07 17.95
N LYS A 36 10.32 -7.80 18.25
CA LYS A 36 11.17 -8.71 19.03
C LYS A 36 10.56 -8.99 20.40
N ASP A 37 10.54 -10.27 20.78
CA ASP A 37 10.09 -10.77 22.08
C ASP A 37 8.62 -10.45 22.45
N ARG A 38 7.78 -10.02 21.47
CA ARG A 38 6.36 -9.73 21.67
C ARG A 38 5.47 -10.73 20.93
N TYR A 39 4.51 -11.31 21.65
CA TYR A 39 3.65 -12.38 21.16
C TYR A 39 2.24 -12.27 21.70
N ILE A 40 1.27 -12.79 20.93
CA ILE A 40 -0.10 -13.00 21.38
C ILE A 40 -0.32 -14.50 21.57
N ILE A 41 -0.66 -14.91 22.78
CA ILE A 41 -1.06 -16.27 23.11
C ILE A 41 -2.56 -16.41 22.87
N GLU A 42 -2.95 -17.23 21.90
CA GLU A 42 -4.34 -17.61 21.63
C GLU A 42 -4.66 -18.89 22.40
N PHE A 43 -5.73 -18.88 23.19
CA PHE A 43 -6.19 -20.05 23.94
C PHE A 43 -7.18 -20.89 23.14
N LYS A 44 -7.39 -22.15 23.59
CA LYS A 44 -8.30 -23.10 22.92
C LYS A 44 -9.77 -22.80 23.16
N GLY A 45 -10.11 -22.18 24.28
CA GLY A 45 -11.46 -21.75 24.58
C GLY A 45 -11.96 -20.72 23.56
N LYS A 46 -13.28 -20.73 23.34
CA LYS A 46 -13.91 -19.78 22.41
C LYS A 46 -13.80 -18.35 22.93
N SER A 47 -13.82 -17.36 22.04
CA SER A 47 -14.04 -15.94 22.41
C SER A 47 -15.53 -15.62 22.56
N LEU A 48 -15.88 -14.42 23.06
CA LEU A 48 -17.29 -14.03 23.17
C LEU A 48 -17.97 -13.92 21.79
N ALA A 49 -17.25 -13.61 20.74
CA ALA A 49 -17.79 -13.59 19.38
C ALA A 49 -18.16 -14.99 18.82
N ASP A 50 -17.69 -16.05 19.46
CA ASP A 50 -17.96 -17.42 19.05
C ASP A 50 -19.17 -18.04 19.80
N VAL A 51 -19.86 -17.26 20.65
CA VAL A 51 -21.03 -17.71 21.45
C VAL A 51 -22.19 -16.74 21.28
N THR A 52 -23.40 -17.20 21.63
CA THR A 52 -24.60 -16.36 21.61
C THR A 52 -24.63 -15.41 22.79
N ASP A 53 -25.19 -14.23 22.64
CA ASP A 53 -25.26 -13.17 23.67
C ASP A 53 -25.88 -13.63 24.97
N ALA A 54 -26.86 -14.56 24.91
CA ALA A 54 -27.50 -15.13 26.09
C ALA A 54 -26.53 -15.85 27.07
N ASN A 55 -25.37 -16.25 26.57
CA ASN A 55 -24.35 -17.01 27.34
C ASN A 55 -23.08 -16.23 27.62
N GLU A 56 -22.98 -14.95 27.18
CA GLU A 56 -21.73 -14.18 27.25
C GLU A 56 -21.12 -14.09 28.65
N ASN A 57 -21.93 -13.81 29.68
CA ASN A 57 -21.41 -13.66 31.04
C ASN A 57 -20.81 -14.95 31.61
N ALA A 58 -21.50 -16.09 31.41
CA ALA A 58 -20.98 -17.38 31.84
C ALA A 58 -19.72 -17.75 31.09
N HIS A 59 -19.69 -17.46 29.78
CA HIS A 59 -18.53 -17.74 28.94
C HIS A 59 -17.34 -16.82 29.25
N LEU A 60 -17.57 -15.59 29.69
CA LEU A 60 -16.50 -14.69 30.14
C LEU A 60 -15.79 -15.26 31.38
N GLU A 61 -16.54 -15.91 32.31
CA GLU A 61 -15.97 -16.60 33.46
C GLU A 61 -15.07 -17.78 33.02
N ASP A 62 -15.49 -18.54 32.01
CA ASP A 62 -14.68 -19.63 31.42
C ASP A 62 -13.39 -19.11 30.80
N ILE A 63 -13.48 -18.03 30.04
CA ILE A 63 -12.29 -17.35 29.42
C ILE A 63 -11.33 -16.92 30.55
N GLN A 64 -11.83 -16.24 31.57
CA GLN A 64 -11.02 -15.77 32.69
C GLN A 64 -10.38 -16.94 33.46
N ALA A 65 -11.10 -18.04 33.63
CA ALA A 65 -10.60 -19.26 34.29
C ALA A 65 -9.43 -19.86 33.47
N GLU A 66 -9.56 -19.95 32.14
CA GLU A 66 -8.51 -20.48 31.28
C GLU A 66 -7.27 -19.58 31.29
N GLN A 67 -7.43 -18.25 31.17
CA GLN A 67 -6.34 -17.29 31.27
C GLN A 67 -5.65 -17.34 32.65
N ASN A 68 -6.40 -17.52 33.72
CA ASN A 68 -5.84 -17.68 35.09
C ASN A 68 -5.09 -19.01 35.25
N ALA A 69 -5.58 -20.09 34.62
CA ALA A 69 -4.89 -21.37 34.60
C ALA A 69 -3.52 -21.26 33.90
N PHE A 70 -3.47 -20.53 32.77
CA PHE A 70 -2.22 -20.22 32.06
C PHE A 70 -1.19 -19.51 32.98
N ARG A 71 -1.62 -18.43 33.65
CA ARG A 71 -0.75 -17.68 34.58
C ARG A 71 -0.26 -18.56 35.74
N SER A 72 -1.15 -19.41 36.26
CA SER A 72 -0.83 -20.33 37.37
C SER A 72 0.19 -21.38 36.94
N GLU A 73 0.04 -21.97 35.75
CA GLU A 73 0.99 -22.96 35.22
C GLU A 73 2.34 -22.32 34.90
N ALA A 74 2.37 -21.13 34.29
CA ALA A 74 3.58 -20.36 34.06
C ALA A 74 4.36 -20.09 35.35
N LYS A 75 3.65 -19.63 36.40
CA LYS A 75 4.23 -19.40 37.72
C LYS A 75 4.80 -20.68 38.34
N LYS A 76 4.04 -21.79 38.23
CA LYS A 76 4.51 -23.11 38.74
C LYS A 76 5.82 -23.56 38.06
N LYS A 77 5.94 -23.31 36.76
CA LYS A 77 7.15 -23.63 35.97
C LYS A 77 8.25 -22.56 36.04
N LYS A 78 8.03 -21.48 36.80
CA LYS A 78 8.96 -20.35 36.98
C LYS A 78 9.33 -19.68 35.65
N LEU A 79 8.39 -19.62 34.69
CA LEU A 79 8.57 -18.94 33.42
C LEU A 79 8.36 -17.44 33.60
N ASN A 80 9.26 -16.64 33.05
CA ASN A 80 9.23 -15.19 33.22
C ASN A 80 8.67 -14.55 31.95
N PHE A 81 7.63 -13.72 32.10
CA PHE A 81 7.03 -12.94 31.03
C PHE A 81 6.30 -11.72 31.62
N LYS A 82 6.07 -10.71 30.78
CA LYS A 82 5.26 -9.54 31.09
C LYS A 82 3.99 -9.59 30.27
N GLU A 83 2.84 -9.55 30.92
CA GLU A 83 1.54 -9.44 30.25
C GLU A 83 1.30 -7.97 29.87
N LEU A 84 0.94 -7.72 28.60
CA LEU A 84 0.72 -6.39 28.03
C LEU A 84 -0.76 -6.10 27.86
N SER A 85 -1.57 -7.05 27.33
CA SER A 85 -3.00 -6.90 27.08
C SER A 85 -3.75 -8.21 27.27
N LYS A 86 -5.10 -8.11 27.43
CA LYS A 86 -6.03 -9.24 27.53
C LYS A 86 -7.13 -9.05 26.51
N PHE A 87 -7.52 -10.15 25.86
CA PHE A 87 -8.56 -10.19 24.85
C PHE A 87 -9.61 -11.22 25.23
N ASN A 88 -10.86 -10.88 25.05
CA ASN A 88 -11.98 -11.74 25.42
C ASN A 88 -13.10 -11.77 24.36
N ARG A 89 -13.37 -10.65 23.67
CA ARG A 89 -14.51 -10.50 22.76
C ARG A 89 -14.25 -11.15 21.40
N LEU A 90 -13.20 -10.72 20.71
CA LEU A 90 -12.84 -11.21 19.37
C LEU A 90 -11.83 -12.36 19.43
N VAL A 91 -11.00 -12.37 20.45
CA VAL A 91 -9.97 -13.38 20.70
C VAL A 91 -10.00 -13.78 22.16
N ASN A 92 -9.89 -15.08 22.46
CA ASN A 92 -9.53 -15.52 23.80
C ASN A 92 -8.01 -15.62 23.88
N GLY A 93 -7.37 -14.61 24.49
CA GLY A 93 -5.91 -14.55 24.48
C GLY A 93 -5.32 -13.46 25.36
N VAL A 94 -3.97 -13.42 25.35
CA VAL A 94 -3.18 -12.40 26.05
C VAL A 94 -2.00 -11.99 25.16
N SER A 95 -1.67 -10.68 25.14
CA SER A 95 -0.40 -10.20 24.60
C SER A 95 0.67 -10.21 25.69
N ILE A 96 1.86 -10.67 25.35
CA ILE A 96 2.97 -10.84 26.30
C ILE A 96 4.30 -10.41 25.68
N GLU A 97 5.23 -10.03 26.56
CA GLU A 97 6.66 -9.90 26.25
C GLU A 97 7.41 -11.04 26.95
N ALA A 98 8.11 -11.87 26.18
CA ALA A 98 8.84 -13.04 26.67
C ALA A 98 9.94 -13.47 25.67
N ASN A 99 11.04 -14.02 26.19
CA ASN A 99 12.09 -14.57 25.34
C ASN A 99 11.66 -15.88 24.64
N SER A 100 12.41 -16.27 23.62
CA SER A 100 12.14 -17.44 22.78
C SER A 100 12.11 -18.78 23.57
N GLU A 101 12.87 -18.90 24.65
CA GLU A 101 12.89 -20.08 25.50
C GLU A 101 11.56 -20.25 26.27
N THR A 102 11.03 -19.14 26.80
CA THR A 102 9.74 -19.09 27.47
C THR A 102 8.61 -19.41 26.48
N ILE A 103 8.67 -18.88 25.24
CA ILE A 103 7.68 -19.16 24.19
C ILE A 103 7.65 -20.66 23.84
N LYS A 104 8.80 -21.31 23.63
CA LYS A 104 8.90 -22.76 23.40
C LYS A 104 8.30 -23.59 24.56
N ALA A 105 8.34 -23.06 25.79
CA ALA A 105 7.70 -23.70 26.93
C ALA A 105 6.18 -23.53 26.90
N PHE A 106 5.67 -22.35 26.49
CA PHE A 106 4.23 -22.06 26.38
C PHE A 106 3.54 -22.87 25.26
N GLU A 107 4.23 -23.16 24.16
CA GLU A 107 3.71 -24.05 23.09
C GLU A 107 3.26 -25.42 23.61
N LYS A 108 3.84 -25.87 24.73
CA LYS A 108 3.53 -27.16 25.35
C LYS A 108 2.37 -27.11 26.37
N PHE A 109 1.79 -25.93 26.62
CA PHE A 109 0.69 -25.80 27.56
C PHE A 109 -0.61 -26.32 26.92
N SER A 110 -1.37 -27.12 27.63
CA SER A 110 -2.58 -27.78 27.10
C SER A 110 -3.66 -26.78 26.65
N MET A 111 -3.76 -25.61 27.28
CA MET A 111 -4.71 -24.56 26.97
C MET A 111 -4.28 -23.68 25.79
N VAL A 112 -3.03 -23.65 25.40
CA VAL A 112 -2.54 -22.85 24.28
C VAL A 112 -2.96 -23.46 22.95
N LYS A 113 -3.60 -22.68 22.11
CA LYS A 113 -4.01 -23.05 20.75
C LYS A 113 -2.94 -22.66 19.73
N ALA A 114 -2.48 -21.42 19.81
CA ALA A 114 -1.44 -20.88 18.93
C ALA A 114 -0.69 -19.72 19.62
N ILE A 115 0.51 -19.45 19.16
CA ILE A 115 1.31 -18.30 19.54
C ILE A 115 1.61 -17.49 18.28
N HIS A 116 1.17 -16.23 18.28
CA HIS A 116 1.31 -15.32 17.15
C HIS A 116 2.36 -14.27 17.49
N PRO A 117 3.35 -14.01 16.64
CA PRO A 117 4.22 -12.84 16.81
C PRO A 117 3.41 -11.55 16.66
N GLU A 118 3.78 -10.49 17.36
CA GLU A 118 3.25 -9.17 17.07
C GLU A 118 3.97 -8.53 15.89
N TYR A 119 3.20 -7.76 15.08
CA TYR A 119 3.68 -7.01 13.93
C TYR A 119 3.47 -5.51 14.14
N VAL A 120 4.26 -4.72 13.41
CA VAL A 120 4.08 -3.27 13.32
C VAL A 120 3.19 -2.94 12.14
N TYR A 121 2.33 -1.95 12.32
CA TYR A 121 1.42 -1.38 11.32
C TYR A 121 1.68 0.11 11.20
N PHE A 122 1.41 0.68 10.03
CA PHE A 122 1.66 2.09 9.71
C PHE A 122 0.45 2.71 9.02
N SER A 123 0.33 4.03 9.10
CA SER A 123 -0.61 4.83 8.31
C SER A 123 -0.03 5.27 6.96
N GLY A 124 1.22 5.42 6.79
CA GLY A 124 1.99 5.39 5.52
C GLY A 124 1.86 6.52 4.50
N GLU A 125 1.08 7.58 4.75
CA GLU A 125 0.87 8.69 3.80
C GLU A 125 1.65 9.95 4.21
N GLU A 126 2.08 10.71 3.17
CA GLU A 126 2.67 12.05 3.34
C GLU A 126 1.65 13.12 2.95
N ILE A 127 1.74 14.32 3.58
CA ILE A 127 0.92 15.47 3.18
C ILE A 127 1.35 15.92 1.80
N GLU A 128 0.44 15.90 0.83
CA GLU A 128 0.70 16.42 -0.51
C GLU A 128 0.58 17.95 -0.55
N GLU A 129 -0.47 18.49 0.07
CA GLU A 129 -0.73 19.93 0.08
C GLU A 129 -1.57 20.31 1.30
N ALA A 130 -1.09 21.27 2.11
CA ALA A 130 -1.86 21.91 3.17
C ALA A 130 -2.53 23.18 2.63
N VAL A 131 -3.84 23.31 2.83
CA VAL A 131 -4.65 24.39 2.25
C VAL A 131 -5.18 25.32 3.33
N PRO A 132 -4.83 26.62 3.34
CA PRO A 132 -5.41 27.58 4.27
C PRO A 132 -6.92 27.79 4.08
N ASP A 133 -7.62 28.05 5.18
CA ASP A 133 -9.09 28.13 5.32
C ASP A 133 -9.86 29.04 4.35
N ALA A 134 -9.20 29.95 3.64
CA ALA A 134 -9.87 31.19 3.25
C ALA A 134 -10.39 31.27 1.81
N THR A 135 -10.26 30.25 0.94
CA THR A 135 -10.39 30.52 -0.50
C THR A 135 -11.15 29.51 -1.36
N ARG A 136 -11.82 28.47 -0.81
CA ARG A 136 -12.44 27.45 -1.67
C ARG A 136 -13.94 27.27 -1.45
N GLU A 137 -14.67 27.13 -2.57
CA GLU A 137 -16.01 26.55 -2.58
C GLU A 137 -15.97 25.13 -2.01
N THR A 138 -17.02 24.69 -1.34
CA THR A 138 -17.13 23.36 -0.72
C THR A 138 -16.76 22.27 -1.73
N ILE A 139 -15.60 21.63 -1.52
CA ILE A 139 -15.18 20.53 -2.38
C ILE A 139 -15.82 19.26 -1.83
N THR A 140 -16.69 18.65 -2.63
CA THR A 140 -17.27 17.35 -2.32
C THR A 140 -16.38 16.27 -2.90
N VAL A 141 -15.72 15.50 -2.03
CA VAL A 141 -14.92 14.30 -2.37
C VAL A 141 -15.77 13.21 -3.06
N THR A 142 -17.04 13.46 -3.24
CA THR A 142 -18.12 12.49 -3.39
C THR A 142 -18.73 12.42 -4.79
N ASN A 143 -18.38 13.34 -5.71
CA ASN A 143 -19.09 13.48 -6.99
C ASN A 143 -18.99 12.26 -7.94
N LEU A 144 -18.02 11.35 -7.72
CA LEU A 144 -17.79 10.20 -8.60
C LEU A 144 -18.56 8.94 -8.20
N THR A 145 -19.15 8.94 -7.01
CA THR A 145 -19.66 7.72 -6.39
C THR A 145 -21.16 7.78 -6.06
N GLY A 146 -21.90 8.75 -6.62
CA GLY A 146 -23.35 8.92 -6.39
C GLY A 146 -23.71 9.32 -4.94
N VAL A 147 -22.75 9.84 -4.16
CA VAL A 147 -23.02 10.31 -2.79
C VAL A 147 -23.83 11.60 -2.76
N PRO A 148 -23.60 12.63 -3.62
CA PRO A 148 -24.45 13.80 -3.66
C PRO A 148 -25.92 13.47 -3.94
N GLU A 149 -26.19 12.53 -4.84
CA GLU A 149 -27.51 12.05 -5.17
C GLU A 149 -28.15 11.31 -3.99
N ALA A 150 -27.35 10.50 -3.26
CA ALA A 150 -27.79 9.83 -2.03
C ALA A 150 -28.15 10.86 -0.94
N HIS A 151 -27.34 11.92 -0.76
CA HIS A 151 -27.68 13.02 0.16
C HIS A 151 -28.95 13.75 -0.25
N ALA A 152 -29.11 14.05 -1.55
CA ALA A 152 -30.34 14.68 -2.07
C ALA A 152 -31.59 13.80 -1.85
N ALA A 153 -31.43 12.48 -1.84
CA ALA A 153 -32.47 11.51 -1.49
C ALA A 153 -32.69 11.36 0.03
N GLY A 154 -31.90 12.05 0.87
CA GLY A 154 -32.06 12.07 2.32
C GLY A 154 -31.22 11.04 3.09
N PHE A 155 -30.32 10.32 2.43
CA PHE A 155 -29.41 9.37 3.08
C PHE A 155 -28.17 10.12 3.61
N THR A 156 -28.01 10.22 4.92
CA THR A 156 -26.98 11.02 5.58
C THR A 156 -26.20 10.25 6.66
N GLY A 157 -26.50 8.98 6.88
CA GLY A 157 -25.87 8.16 7.93
C GLY A 157 -26.38 8.43 9.34
N LYS A 158 -27.53 9.08 9.48
CA LYS A 158 -28.14 9.40 10.78
C LYS A 158 -28.43 8.14 11.59
N GLY A 159 -28.03 8.17 12.86
CA GLY A 159 -28.25 7.08 13.80
C GLY A 159 -27.14 6.02 13.81
N ILE A 160 -26.12 6.16 12.97
CA ILE A 160 -24.99 5.23 12.86
C ILE A 160 -23.83 5.72 13.71
N THR A 161 -23.16 4.79 14.39
CA THR A 161 -21.86 4.97 15.07
C THR A 161 -20.75 4.35 14.21
N ALA A 162 -19.92 5.20 13.63
CA ALA A 162 -18.74 4.77 12.89
C ALA A 162 -17.49 4.89 13.76
N CYS A 163 -16.69 3.84 13.80
CA CYS A 163 -15.48 3.77 14.59
C CYS A 163 -14.25 3.89 13.68
N VAL A 164 -13.36 4.82 14.01
CA VAL A 164 -12.10 5.10 13.30
C VAL A 164 -10.95 4.55 14.12
N VAL A 165 -10.22 3.58 13.60
CA VAL A 165 -9.02 3.00 14.21
C VAL A 165 -7.80 3.55 13.47
N ASP A 166 -7.16 4.59 14.05
CA ASP A 166 -6.18 5.41 13.34
C ASP A 166 -5.21 6.16 14.29
N SER A 167 -4.65 7.32 13.88
CA SER A 167 -3.73 8.16 14.65
C SER A 167 -4.40 9.12 15.64
N GLY A 168 -5.73 9.12 15.73
CA GLY A 168 -6.52 10.03 16.56
C GLY A 168 -7.39 10.97 15.74
N ILE A 169 -7.88 12.06 16.36
CA ILE A 169 -8.70 13.09 15.70
C ILE A 169 -8.45 14.46 16.35
N ASP A 170 -8.49 15.54 15.56
CA ASP A 170 -8.59 16.89 16.11
C ASP A 170 -10.01 17.15 16.59
N THR A 171 -10.23 17.06 17.91
CA THR A 171 -11.56 17.18 18.55
C THR A 171 -12.14 18.60 18.45
N GLU A 172 -11.30 19.60 18.21
CA GLU A 172 -11.71 21.02 18.10
C GLU A 172 -12.02 21.41 16.64
N HIS A 173 -11.72 20.56 15.67
CA HIS A 173 -11.94 20.87 14.27
C HIS A 173 -13.43 21.06 13.95
N PRO A 174 -13.84 22.17 13.26
CA PRO A 174 -15.24 22.53 13.05
C PRO A 174 -16.05 21.47 12.28
N ALA A 175 -15.41 20.65 11.45
CA ALA A 175 -16.08 19.55 10.73
C ALA A 175 -16.64 18.46 11.65
N PHE A 176 -16.20 18.38 12.90
CA PHE A 176 -16.62 17.35 13.86
C PHE A 176 -17.51 17.88 14.99
N ALA A 177 -17.97 19.12 14.93
CA ALA A 177 -18.78 19.72 15.96
C ALA A 177 -20.01 18.85 16.32
N GLY A 178 -20.07 18.37 17.56
CA GLY A 178 -21.15 17.54 18.08
C GLY A 178 -21.26 16.13 17.52
N LYS A 179 -20.22 15.61 16.84
CA LYS A 179 -20.19 14.28 16.23
C LYS A 179 -19.45 13.23 17.06
N ILE A 180 -18.42 13.62 17.79
CA ILE A 180 -17.55 12.70 18.51
C ILE A 180 -18.26 12.25 19.79
N LEU A 181 -18.48 10.93 19.92
CA LEU A 181 -19.08 10.30 21.11
C LEU A 181 -18.02 9.99 22.16
N GLY A 182 -16.76 9.92 21.81
CA GLY A 182 -15.61 9.61 22.65
C GLY A 182 -14.59 8.75 21.92
N GLY A 183 -13.54 8.35 22.64
CA GLY A 183 -12.45 7.55 22.11
C GLY A 183 -11.50 7.11 23.21
N TYR A 184 -10.39 6.48 22.79
CA TYR A 184 -9.31 6.07 23.67
C TYR A 184 -7.99 5.97 22.92
N ASP A 185 -6.89 6.32 23.57
CA ASP A 185 -5.53 6.11 23.05
C ASP A 185 -4.99 4.75 23.53
N PHE A 186 -4.97 3.78 22.62
CA PHE A 186 -4.40 2.45 22.85
C PHE A 186 -2.90 2.39 22.63
N ALA A 187 -2.31 3.40 21.98
CA ALA A 187 -0.87 3.47 21.79
C ALA A 187 -0.15 3.87 23.09
N GLU A 188 -0.66 4.90 23.78
CA GLU A 188 -0.11 5.40 25.03
C GLU A 188 -0.86 4.81 26.26
N GLY A 189 -2.07 4.30 26.10
CA GLY A 189 -2.85 3.66 27.15
C GLY A 189 -3.63 4.64 28.03
N ASP A 190 -4.10 5.76 27.48
CA ASP A 190 -4.84 6.79 28.20
C ASP A 190 -6.11 7.27 27.46
N SER A 191 -6.72 8.35 27.91
CA SER A 191 -7.94 8.91 27.34
C SER A 191 -7.72 10.04 26.33
N ASP A 192 -6.48 10.42 26.04
CA ASP A 192 -6.16 11.49 25.10
C ASP A 192 -6.00 10.91 23.67
N TYR A 193 -7.11 10.83 22.94
CA TYR A 193 -7.15 10.38 21.56
C TYR A 193 -6.99 11.52 20.54
N SER A 194 -6.41 12.65 20.95
CA SER A 194 -6.06 13.73 20.04
C SER A 194 -5.08 13.26 18.99
N ASP A 195 -5.24 13.76 17.76
CA ASP A 195 -4.37 13.38 16.65
C ASP A 195 -2.97 13.94 16.83
N SER A 196 -2.01 13.08 17.08
CA SER A 196 -0.59 13.47 17.17
C SER A 196 0.06 13.63 15.79
N GLY A 197 -0.60 13.17 14.74
CA GLY A 197 -0.26 13.34 13.34
C GLY A 197 -1.29 14.18 12.60
N TYR A 198 -1.85 13.63 11.53
CA TYR A 198 -2.87 14.25 10.70
C TYR A 198 -3.80 13.22 10.03
N HIS A 199 -3.39 11.99 9.99
CA HIS A 199 -4.00 10.95 9.17
C HIS A 199 -5.42 10.60 9.65
N GLY A 200 -5.61 10.34 10.95
CA GLY A 200 -6.90 9.98 11.51
C GLY A 200 -7.95 11.09 11.41
N THR A 201 -7.53 12.37 11.55
CA THR A 201 -8.39 13.53 11.34
C THR A 201 -8.88 13.60 9.89
N HIS A 202 -7.98 13.36 8.93
CA HIS A 202 -8.31 13.36 7.51
C HIS A 202 -9.28 12.22 7.15
N VAL A 203 -9.01 11.01 7.62
CA VAL A 203 -9.85 9.82 7.47
C VAL A 203 -11.25 10.04 8.06
N ALA A 204 -11.34 10.57 9.28
CA ALA A 204 -12.61 10.87 9.93
C ALA A 204 -13.42 11.94 9.16
N GLY A 205 -12.73 12.92 8.55
CA GLY A 205 -13.33 13.94 7.70
C GLY A 205 -14.01 13.34 6.48
N ILE A 206 -13.33 12.46 5.75
CA ILE A 206 -13.90 11.76 4.58
C ILE A 206 -15.15 10.96 4.98
N LEU A 207 -15.08 10.22 6.09
CA LEU A 207 -16.17 9.38 6.54
C LEU A 207 -17.39 10.21 6.94
N ALA A 208 -17.21 11.20 7.85
CA ALA A 208 -18.35 11.85 8.52
C ALA A 208 -18.16 13.34 8.76
N GLY A 209 -17.16 14.00 8.18
CA GLY A 209 -17.01 15.45 8.33
C GLY A 209 -18.25 16.21 7.88
N ASN A 210 -18.57 17.30 8.56
CA ASN A 210 -19.67 18.22 8.17
C ASN A 210 -19.33 19.63 8.63
N GLY A 211 -18.54 20.31 7.84
CA GLY A 211 -18.01 21.65 8.11
C GLY A 211 -18.27 22.62 6.99
N PRO A 212 -17.85 23.88 7.17
CA PRO A 212 -18.11 24.92 6.18
C PRO A 212 -17.43 24.70 4.84
N ASN A 213 -16.29 23.96 4.83
CA ASN A 213 -15.46 23.79 3.64
C ASN A 213 -15.47 22.36 3.11
N MET A 214 -16.14 21.43 3.79
CA MET A 214 -16.24 20.03 3.35
C MET A 214 -17.47 19.32 3.88
N VAL A 215 -17.96 18.35 3.12
CA VAL A 215 -18.98 17.40 3.56
C VAL A 215 -18.48 16.00 3.28
N GLY A 216 -18.38 15.17 4.31
CA GLY A 216 -18.03 13.76 4.21
C GLY A 216 -19.15 12.90 3.66
N VAL A 217 -18.90 11.60 3.52
CA VAL A 217 -19.86 10.66 2.90
C VAL A 217 -21.08 10.42 3.79
N ALA A 218 -20.91 10.30 5.10
CA ALA A 218 -22.01 10.10 6.06
C ALA A 218 -22.08 11.26 7.07
N PRO A 219 -22.51 12.47 6.63
CA PRO A 219 -22.38 13.70 7.40
C PRO A 219 -23.19 13.74 8.69
N ASP A 220 -24.14 12.85 8.93
CA ASP A 220 -24.91 12.77 10.18
C ASP A 220 -24.51 11.56 11.06
N ALA A 221 -23.55 10.74 10.63
CA ALA A 221 -23.00 9.66 11.45
C ALA A 221 -22.25 10.23 12.67
N LYS A 222 -22.24 9.48 13.76
CA LYS A 222 -21.45 9.75 14.95
C LYS A 222 -20.14 8.99 14.90
N LEU A 223 -19.10 9.52 15.54
CA LEU A 223 -17.75 8.99 15.53
C LEU A 223 -17.34 8.50 16.93
N ARG A 224 -16.70 7.34 16.98
CA ARG A 224 -15.78 6.94 18.03
C ARG A 224 -14.39 6.78 17.47
N VAL A 225 -13.38 7.19 18.21
CA VAL A 225 -12.01 7.24 17.72
C VAL A 225 -11.10 6.45 18.64
N TYR A 226 -10.40 5.48 18.06
CA TYR A 226 -9.43 4.64 18.75
C TYR A 226 -8.06 4.90 18.15
N LYS A 227 -7.24 5.65 18.92
CA LYS A 227 -5.87 5.95 18.52
C LYS A 227 -5.00 4.72 18.78
N VAL A 228 -4.38 4.22 17.71
CA VAL A 228 -3.52 3.02 17.74
C VAL A 228 -2.09 3.31 17.29
N PHE A 229 -1.83 4.51 16.76
CA PHE A 229 -0.52 4.95 16.33
C PHE A 229 0.07 5.95 17.33
N GLY A 230 1.28 5.67 17.80
CA GLY A 230 2.07 6.55 18.65
C GLY A 230 2.89 7.57 17.86
N GLY A 231 3.83 8.25 18.54
CA GLY A 231 4.58 9.38 18.00
C GLY A 231 5.42 9.13 16.72
N GLU A 232 5.55 7.89 16.25
CA GLU A 232 6.25 7.53 15.01
C GLU A 232 5.29 6.96 13.94
N ASN A 233 4.00 7.27 14.03
CA ASN A 233 2.94 6.74 13.14
C ASN A 233 2.94 5.21 13.04
N SER A 234 3.35 4.53 14.10
CA SER A 234 3.40 3.07 14.17
C SER A 234 2.55 2.53 15.32
N GLY A 235 1.89 1.41 15.06
CA GLY A 235 1.08 0.68 16.04
C GLY A 235 1.37 -0.82 16.01
N TYR A 236 0.98 -1.51 17.07
CA TYR A 236 1.23 -2.94 17.23
C TYR A 236 -0.05 -3.76 17.03
N THR A 237 0.10 -5.04 16.70
CA THR A 237 -1.05 -5.97 16.60
C THR A 237 -1.94 -5.89 17.83
N SER A 238 -1.36 -5.85 19.05
CA SER A 238 -2.12 -5.81 20.30
C SER A 238 -2.85 -4.48 20.51
N THR A 239 -2.29 -3.34 20.09
CA THR A 239 -2.97 -2.04 20.21
C THR A 239 -4.19 -1.98 19.28
N ILE A 240 -4.05 -2.45 18.05
CA ILE A 240 -5.17 -2.54 17.10
C ILE A 240 -6.23 -3.53 17.61
N LEU A 241 -5.82 -4.69 18.09
CA LEU A 241 -6.75 -5.69 18.62
C LEU A 241 -7.54 -5.15 19.82
N ASN A 242 -6.90 -4.40 20.74
CA ASN A 242 -7.59 -3.72 21.84
C ASN A 242 -8.65 -2.72 21.33
N ALA A 243 -8.33 -1.95 20.27
CA ALA A 243 -9.26 -1.02 19.64
C ALA A 243 -10.48 -1.76 19.04
N LEU A 244 -10.27 -2.90 18.39
CA LEU A 244 -11.35 -3.73 17.85
C LEU A 244 -12.21 -4.37 18.95
N GLU A 245 -11.61 -4.85 20.04
CA GLU A 245 -12.33 -5.32 21.24
C GLU A 245 -13.21 -4.19 21.83
N GLN A 246 -12.70 -2.95 21.84
CA GLN A 246 -13.47 -1.79 22.31
C GLN A 246 -14.59 -1.40 21.34
N ALA A 247 -14.35 -1.51 20.02
CA ALA A 247 -15.39 -1.26 19.02
C ALA A 247 -16.60 -2.18 19.20
N VAL A 248 -16.37 -3.44 19.57
CA VAL A 248 -17.47 -4.36 19.96
C VAL A 248 -18.15 -3.91 21.25
N ALA A 249 -17.39 -3.43 22.23
CA ALA A 249 -17.94 -2.99 23.53
C ALA A 249 -18.78 -1.70 23.39
N ASP A 250 -18.45 -0.88 22.42
CA ASP A 250 -19.10 0.42 22.16
C ASP A 250 -20.21 0.34 21.09
N ASP A 251 -20.58 -0.88 20.69
CA ASP A 251 -21.63 -1.16 19.69
C ASP A 251 -21.45 -0.34 18.40
N CYS A 252 -20.23 -0.34 17.85
CA CYS A 252 -19.98 0.30 16.55
C CYS A 252 -20.78 -0.40 15.44
N ASP A 253 -21.32 0.35 14.49
CA ASP A 253 -21.98 -0.20 13.30
C ASP A 253 -20.98 -0.50 12.20
N VAL A 254 -19.97 0.37 12.06
CA VAL A 254 -18.92 0.31 11.03
C VAL A 254 -17.57 0.58 11.70
N VAL A 255 -16.54 -0.16 11.32
CA VAL A 255 -15.15 0.09 11.71
C VAL A 255 -14.32 0.36 10.47
N ASN A 256 -13.73 1.56 10.38
CA ASN A 256 -12.75 1.89 9.36
C ASN A 256 -11.33 1.65 9.88
N MET A 257 -10.53 0.95 9.07
CA MET A 257 -9.12 0.68 9.32
C MET A 257 -8.29 1.12 8.11
N SER A 258 -7.82 2.37 8.14
CA SER A 258 -6.91 2.94 7.13
C SER A 258 -5.47 2.64 7.52
N LEU A 259 -5.13 1.34 7.60
CA LEU A 259 -3.83 0.86 8.08
C LEU A 259 -3.48 -0.50 7.48
N GLY A 260 -2.20 -0.81 7.45
CA GLY A 260 -1.71 -2.10 6.97
C GLY A 260 -0.32 -2.46 7.50
N SER A 261 0.02 -3.76 7.45
CA SER A 261 1.37 -4.22 7.70
C SER A 261 2.28 -3.85 6.52
N ILE A 262 3.56 -3.60 6.78
CA ILE A 262 4.54 -3.24 5.73
C ILE A 262 4.68 -4.34 4.67
N ARG A 263 4.45 -5.58 5.07
CA ARG A 263 4.65 -6.77 4.23
C ARG A 263 3.40 -7.62 4.33
N GLY A 264 2.82 -7.97 3.19
CA GLY A 264 1.61 -8.77 3.10
C GLY A 264 1.52 -9.85 4.20
N GLY A 265 0.34 -10.05 4.76
CA GLY A 265 0.14 -10.97 5.88
C GLY A 265 -0.38 -12.31 5.43
N VAL A 266 0.03 -13.39 6.10
CA VAL A 266 -0.59 -14.70 5.98
C VAL A 266 -1.74 -14.75 6.97
N ILE A 267 -2.98 -14.98 6.50
CA ILE A 267 -4.19 -15.06 7.34
C ILE A 267 -3.97 -16.00 8.53
N GLN A 268 -3.30 -17.12 8.29
CA GLN A 268 -3.09 -18.17 9.30
C GLN A 268 -2.12 -17.80 10.40
N LYS A 269 -1.18 -16.92 10.12
CA LYS A 269 -0.12 -16.54 11.08
C LYS A 269 -0.42 -15.25 11.80
N SER A 270 -1.28 -14.38 11.22
CA SER A 270 -1.73 -13.15 11.87
C SER A 270 -3.08 -13.37 12.56
N ILE A 271 -3.18 -13.00 13.82
CA ILE A 271 -4.44 -13.06 14.58
C ILE A 271 -5.41 -11.94 14.17
N LEU A 272 -4.89 -10.83 13.63
CA LEU A 272 -5.68 -9.64 13.34
C LEU A 272 -6.73 -9.85 12.23
N PRO A 273 -6.44 -10.48 11.07
CA PRO A 273 -7.48 -10.79 10.08
C PRO A 273 -8.61 -11.66 10.65
N LYS A 274 -8.30 -12.61 11.54
CA LYS A 274 -9.32 -13.43 12.22
C LYS A 274 -10.20 -12.60 13.15
N ALA A 275 -9.62 -11.63 13.86
CA ALA A 275 -10.36 -10.71 14.71
C ALA A 275 -11.29 -9.81 13.88
N VAL A 276 -10.80 -9.32 12.74
CA VAL A 276 -11.59 -8.52 11.78
C VAL A 276 -12.77 -9.33 11.23
N ASP A 277 -12.58 -10.60 10.89
CA ASP A 277 -13.69 -11.47 10.47
C ASP A 277 -14.76 -11.63 11.57
N LYS A 278 -14.37 -11.60 12.85
CA LYS A 278 -15.30 -11.69 13.96
C LYS A 278 -16.07 -10.40 14.24
N LEU A 279 -15.60 -9.23 13.80
CA LEU A 279 -16.42 -8.01 13.80
C LEU A 279 -17.69 -8.22 12.98
N ALA A 280 -17.57 -8.80 11.78
CA ALA A 280 -18.74 -9.10 10.96
C ALA A 280 -19.69 -10.14 11.58
N VAL A 281 -19.20 -11.03 12.43
CA VAL A 281 -20.04 -11.96 13.21
C VAL A 281 -20.83 -11.21 14.30
N LYS A 282 -20.26 -10.13 14.84
CA LYS A 282 -20.92 -9.24 15.81
C LYS A 282 -21.71 -8.10 15.15
N ASP A 283 -22.04 -8.24 13.87
CA ASP A 283 -22.81 -7.27 13.06
C ASP A 283 -22.13 -5.91 12.85
N ILE A 284 -20.83 -5.85 13.02
CA ILE A 284 -20.02 -4.65 12.79
C ILE A 284 -19.35 -4.77 11.42
N ALA A 285 -19.56 -3.81 10.52
CA ALA A 285 -19.00 -3.86 9.17
C ALA A 285 -17.52 -3.42 9.16
N PRO A 286 -16.56 -4.32 8.89
CA PRO A 286 -15.15 -3.96 8.79
C PRO A 286 -14.81 -3.49 7.38
N VAL A 287 -14.36 -2.24 7.26
CA VAL A 287 -13.86 -1.63 6.03
C VAL A 287 -12.38 -1.34 6.19
N VAL A 288 -11.55 -1.79 5.23
CA VAL A 288 -10.10 -1.81 5.37
C VAL A 288 -9.42 -1.35 4.08
N SER A 289 -8.42 -0.48 4.18
CA SER A 289 -7.56 -0.13 3.05
C SER A 289 -6.75 -1.33 2.58
N ILE A 290 -6.68 -1.58 1.25
CA ILE A 290 -5.94 -2.74 0.70
C ILE A 290 -4.42 -2.62 0.85
N GLY A 291 -3.91 -1.39 0.98
CA GLY A 291 -2.49 -1.05 1.07
C GLY A 291 -1.97 -0.25 -0.12
N ASN A 292 -0.79 0.38 0.06
CA ASN A 292 -0.17 1.29 -0.90
C ASN A 292 1.15 0.72 -1.45
N ALA A 293 1.26 -0.59 -1.56
CA ALA A 293 2.51 -1.26 -1.98
C ALA A 293 2.83 -1.11 -3.46
N SER A 294 1.95 -0.45 -4.25
CA SER A 294 2.05 -0.25 -5.70
C SER A 294 2.27 -1.53 -6.53
N ALA A 295 2.20 -1.41 -7.82
CA ALA A 295 2.30 -2.37 -8.93
C ALA A 295 2.66 -3.83 -8.63
N GLY A 296 1.70 -4.71 -8.81
CA GLY A 296 1.85 -6.16 -8.90
C GLY A 296 0.90 -6.91 -7.98
N PRO A 297 0.53 -8.14 -8.35
CA PRO A 297 -0.39 -8.95 -7.58
C PRO A 297 0.25 -9.59 -6.34
N PHE A 298 -0.58 -10.24 -5.55
CA PHE A 298 -0.23 -10.99 -4.34
C PHE A 298 0.32 -10.13 -3.19
N LEU A 299 0.01 -8.82 -3.17
CA LEU A 299 0.50 -7.89 -2.16
C LEU A 299 -0.52 -7.40 -1.12
N PRO A 300 -1.81 -7.82 -1.11
CA PRO A 300 -2.72 -7.38 -0.06
C PRO A 300 -2.15 -7.66 1.33
N ALA A 301 -2.23 -6.66 2.20
CA ALA A 301 -1.64 -6.71 3.53
C ALA A 301 -2.68 -7.05 4.61
N ALA A 302 -2.25 -7.57 5.76
CA ALA A 302 -3.12 -7.66 6.93
C ALA A 302 -3.41 -6.23 7.45
N PRO A 303 -4.69 -5.92 7.85
CA PRO A 303 -5.81 -6.85 8.00
C PRO A 303 -6.74 -6.97 6.78
N ALA A 304 -6.47 -6.31 5.63
CA ALA A 304 -7.34 -6.30 4.46
C ALA A 304 -7.60 -7.70 3.87
N ILE A 305 -6.67 -8.64 4.07
CA ILE A 305 -6.81 -10.05 3.67
C ILE A 305 -7.89 -10.81 4.44
N ALA A 306 -8.52 -10.23 5.46
CA ALA A 306 -9.62 -10.85 6.19
C ALA A 306 -10.78 -11.20 5.22
N LYS A 307 -11.37 -12.40 5.38
CA LYS A 307 -12.36 -12.94 4.43
C LYS A 307 -13.70 -12.21 4.45
N LYS A 308 -14.05 -11.61 5.60
CA LYS A 308 -15.33 -10.89 5.82
C LYS A 308 -15.18 -9.37 5.77
N SER A 309 -13.96 -8.83 5.62
CA SER A 309 -13.76 -7.40 5.43
C SER A 309 -14.17 -6.95 4.03
N THR A 310 -14.52 -5.68 3.91
CA THR A 310 -14.55 -4.97 2.63
C THR A 310 -13.20 -4.28 2.45
N ALA A 311 -12.30 -4.88 1.66
CA ALA A 311 -11.03 -4.28 1.31
C ALA A 311 -11.18 -3.32 0.14
N VAL A 312 -10.62 -2.12 0.27
CA VAL A 312 -10.87 -1.00 -0.64
C VAL A 312 -9.59 -0.61 -1.37
N ALA A 313 -9.64 -0.64 -2.71
CA ALA A 313 -8.62 -0.11 -3.59
C ALA A 313 -8.80 1.39 -3.82
N SER A 314 -7.74 2.07 -4.23
CA SER A 314 -7.72 3.50 -4.52
C SER A 314 -7.93 3.78 -6.01
N ALA A 315 -8.74 4.80 -6.30
CA ALA A 315 -8.88 5.40 -7.62
C ALA A 315 -8.36 6.84 -7.63
N ILE A 316 -8.01 7.30 -8.83
CA ILE A 316 -7.62 8.68 -9.07
C ILE A 316 -8.87 9.59 -8.95
N GLY A 317 -8.77 10.67 -8.19
CA GLY A 317 -9.84 11.64 -7.98
C GLY A 317 -10.20 12.41 -9.26
N SER A 318 -11.42 13.01 -9.28
CA SER A 318 -11.99 13.63 -10.48
C SER A 318 -11.31 14.92 -10.91
N TYR A 319 -10.72 15.66 -9.98
CA TYR A 319 -10.23 16.99 -10.27
C TYR A 319 -8.83 17.23 -9.69
N TYR A 320 -8.02 17.93 -10.46
CA TYR A 320 -7.01 18.80 -9.91
C TYR A 320 -7.66 20.17 -9.65
N ASP A 321 -8.50 20.26 -8.61
CA ASP A 321 -9.07 21.52 -8.22
C ASP A 321 -7.97 22.46 -7.76
N ALA A 322 -7.92 23.62 -8.38
CA ALA A 322 -6.94 24.67 -8.13
C ALA A 322 -5.49 24.20 -8.25
N ALA A 323 -5.13 23.58 -9.39
CA ALA A 323 -3.73 23.48 -9.75
C ALA A 323 -3.10 24.88 -9.70
N LEU A 324 -1.91 24.99 -9.07
CA LEU A 324 -1.13 26.21 -9.19
C LEU A 324 -0.98 26.58 -10.66
N ALA A 325 -1.15 27.83 -10.99
CA ALA A 325 -1.01 28.32 -12.34
C ALA A 325 -0.17 29.60 -12.39
N PHE A 326 0.50 29.80 -13.48
CA PHE A 326 0.95 31.13 -13.88
C PHE A 326 0.12 31.62 -15.05
N LYS A 327 0.13 32.93 -15.23
CA LYS A 327 -0.57 33.58 -16.32
C LYS A 327 0.42 34.28 -17.24
N ILE A 328 0.19 34.17 -18.54
CA ILE A 328 0.85 34.98 -19.58
C ILE A 328 -0.25 35.53 -20.49
N ASP A 329 -0.43 36.85 -20.47
CA ASP A 329 -1.57 37.55 -21.06
C ASP A 329 -2.89 36.95 -20.53
N ASP A 330 -3.76 36.40 -21.37
CA ASP A 330 -5.01 35.72 -21.03
C ASP A 330 -4.88 34.20 -20.80
N LEU A 331 -3.73 33.61 -21.14
CA LEU A 331 -3.46 32.20 -20.99
C LEU A 331 -3.05 31.86 -19.53
N LYS A 332 -3.82 30.95 -18.89
CA LYS A 332 -3.44 30.34 -17.62
C LYS A 332 -2.84 28.96 -17.88
N VAL A 333 -1.64 28.73 -17.35
CA VAL A 333 -0.89 27.48 -17.50
C VAL A 333 -0.74 26.82 -16.14
N PRO A 334 -1.38 25.65 -15.91
CA PRO A 334 -1.21 24.89 -14.67
C PRO A 334 0.21 24.32 -14.58
N PHE A 335 0.71 24.22 -13.35
CA PHE A 335 2.01 23.64 -13.09
C PHE A 335 2.06 22.91 -11.76
N VAL A 336 3.04 22.06 -11.59
CA VAL A 336 3.43 21.43 -10.33
C VAL A 336 4.83 21.88 -9.94
N ILE A 337 5.05 22.05 -8.64
CA ILE A 337 6.34 22.48 -8.09
C ILE A 337 7.25 21.27 -7.88
N ALA A 338 8.51 21.42 -8.25
CA ALA A 338 9.53 20.43 -7.94
C ALA A 338 9.85 20.44 -6.43
N ASN A 339 10.07 19.26 -5.85
CA ASN A 339 10.51 19.13 -4.46
C ASN A 339 11.80 19.92 -4.22
N ASN A 340 11.92 20.53 -3.04
CA ASN A 340 13.06 21.35 -2.64
C ASN A 340 13.26 22.64 -3.47
N SER A 341 12.22 23.16 -4.10
CA SER A 341 12.19 24.50 -4.70
C SER A 341 11.17 25.38 -3.99
N SER A 342 11.31 26.70 -4.13
CA SER A 342 10.37 27.64 -3.54
C SER A 342 9.03 27.61 -4.30
N VAL A 343 7.92 27.90 -3.59
CA VAL A 343 6.59 28.02 -4.21
C VAL A 343 6.36 29.48 -4.61
N PRO A 344 6.05 29.79 -5.87
CA PRO A 344 5.78 31.15 -6.29
C PRO A 344 4.34 31.55 -5.88
N LEU A 345 4.21 32.25 -4.76
CA LEU A 345 2.92 32.72 -4.24
C LEU A 345 2.45 34.03 -4.90
N GLY A 346 3.21 34.57 -5.84
CA GLY A 346 2.89 35.79 -6.56
C GLY A 346 4.12 36.40 -7.22
N GLY A 347 3.95 37.57 -7.85
CA GLY A 347 4.99 38.26 -8.58
C GLY A 347 4.97 38.04 -10.09
N SER A 348 5.82 38.80 -10.81
CA SER A 348 5.94 38.67 -12.26
C SER A 348 7.40 38.70 -12.69
N SER A 349 7.70 37.98 -13.79
CA SER A 349 9.03 37.97 -14.39
C SER A 349 8.93 37.81 -15.89
N GLU A 350 9.95 38.29 -16.60
CA GLU A 350 10.07 38.06 -18.04
C GLU A 350 10.43 36.57 -18.30
N VAL A 351 9.75 35.92 -19.25
CA VAL A 351 10.05 34.54 -19.67
C VAL A 351 10.97 34.51 -20.88
N ILE A 352 11.94 33.61 -20.87
CA ILE A 352 12.81 33.29 -21.99
C ILE A 352 12.65 31.83 -22.37
N ASN A 353 12.40 31.55 -23.64
CA ASN A 353 12.44 30.19 -24.14
C ASN A 353 13.91 29.78 -24.43
N TYR A 354 14.49 28.97 -23.54
CA TYR A 354 15.86 28.46 -23.71
C TYR A 354 15.93 27.26 -24.67
N GLY A 355 14.78 26.55 -24.80
CA GLY A 355 14.72 25.33 -25.59
C GLY A 355 15.29 24.10 -24.86
N ALA A 356 15.84 23.14 -25.65
CA ALA A 356 16.40 21.92 -25.08
C ALA A 356 17.78 22.15 -24.44
N PHE A 357 18.00 21.59 -23.25
CA PHE A 357 19.32 21.65 -22.59
C PHE A 357 20.18 20.42 -22.90
N ASP A 358 21.49 20.59 -22.79
CA ASP A 358 22.48 19.53 -22.82
C ASP A 358 23.14 19.36 -21.46
N CYS A 359 23.24 18.11 -20.96
CA CYS A 359 23.79 17.80 -19.65
C CYS A 359 25.26 18.19 -19.47
N ASP A 360 26.00 18.21 -20.56
CA ASP A 360 27.45 18.48 -20.59
C ASP A 360 27.78 19.95 -20.90
N VAL A 361 26.76 20.77 -21.19
CA VAL A 361 26.91 22.17 -21.51
C VAL A 361 26.34 23.06 -20.43
N GLU A 362 27.13 24.04 -19.98
CA GLU A 362 26.65 25.08 -19.06
C GLU A 362 25.69 26.03 -19.80
N PRO A 363 24.53 26.35 -19.18
CA PRO A 363 23.58 27.27 -19.81
C PRO A 363 24.18 28.68 -19.93
N VAL A 364 23.99 29.31 -21.05
CA VAL A 364 24.44 30.69 -21.30
C VAL A 364 23.26 31.51 -21.81
N GLY A 365 22.99 32.64 -21.19
CA GLY A 365 21.91 33.52 -21.61
C GLY A 365 21.66 34.69 -20.65
N PRO A 366 20.77 35.63 -21.01
CA PRO A 366 20.42 36.77 -20.17
C PRO A 366 19.39 36.36 -19.12
N PHE A 367 19.74 35.48 -18.17
CA PHE A 367 18.80 34.84 -17.23
C PHE A 367 18.47 35.70 -16.00
N GLU A 368 19.24 36.72 -15.71
CA GLU A 368 19.13 37.52 -14.47
C GLU A 368 17.68 37.96 -14.17
N GLY A 369 17.11 37.42 -13.09
CA GLY A 369 15.75 37.69 -12.62
C GLY A 369 14.61 37.15 -13.51
N LYS A 370 14.92 36.40 -14.58
CA LYS A 370 13.92 35.94 -15.55
C LYS A 370 13.45 34.52 -15.26
N THR A 371 12.28 34.20 -15.78
CA THR A 371 11.76 32.83 -15.86
C THR A 371 12.35 32.17 -17.10
N VAL A 372 12.93 30.99 -16.95
CA VAL A 372 13.56 30.24 -18.06
C VAL A 372 12.68 29.04 -18.42
N LEU A 373 12.11 29.04 -19.61
CA LEU A 373 11.37 27.90 -20.15
C LEU A 373 12.35 26.91 -20.76
N VAL A 374 12.35 25.67 -20.28
CA VAL A 374 13.33 24.65 -20.61
C VAL A 374 12.65 23.38 -21.08
N LYS A 375 13.07 22.86 -22.22
CA LYS A 375 12.67 21.56 -22.74
C LYS A 375 13.65 20.49 -22.29
N LYS A 376 13.14 19.45 -21.63
CA LYS A 376 13.93 18.25 -21.35
C LYS A 376 14.00 17.38 -22.62
N PRO A 377 15.20 17.00 -23.09
CA PRO A 377 15.34 16.16 -24.27
C PRO A 377 14.67 14.80 -24.10
N LYS A 378 14.20 14.21 -25.22
CA LYS A 378 13.60 12.89 -25.26
C LYS A 378 14.61 11.81 -24.89
N GLY A 379 14.26 10.90 -23.98
CA GLY A 379 15.12 9.79 -23.56
C GLY A 379 15.29 9.69 -22.04
N SER A 380 15.96 8.63 -21.58
CA SER A 380 16.25 8.47 -20.14
C SER A 380 17.46 9.34 -19.77
N ILE A 381 17.17 10.60 -19.42
CA ILE A 381 18.18 11.50 -18.88
C ILE A 381 18.26 11.25 -17.38
N PRO A 382 19.46 11.04 -16.81
CA PRO A 382 19.63 10.88 -15.37
C PRO A 382 19.07 12.09 -14.61
N TYR A 383 18.39 11.84 -13.49
CA TYR A 383 17.90 12.91 -12.59
C TYR A 383 19.00 13.85 -12.14
N SER A 384 20.23 13.36 -12.02
CA SER A 384 21.43 14.15 -11.73
C SER A 384 21.65 15.27 -12.74
N CYS A 385 21.34 15.03 -14.00
CA CYS A 385 21.49 16.04 -15.06
C CYS A 385 20.45 17.15 -14.91
N THR A 386 19.16 16.81 -14.75
CA THR A 386 18.09 17.81 -14.57
C THR A 386 18.36 18.70 -13.36
N SER A 387 18.80 18.08 -12.25
CA SER A 387 19.15 18.81 -11.03
C SER A 387 20.37 19.70 -11.21
N LYS A 388 21.38 19.22 -11.91
CA LYS A 388 22.59 20.01 -12.25
C LYS A 388 22.21 21.21 -13.10
N GLN A 389 21.39 21.05 -14.13
CA GLN A 389 20.97 22.14 -14.99
C GLN A 389 20.12 23.19 -14.27
N ALA A 390 19.20 22.74 -13.37
CA ALA A 390 18.43 23.67 -12.56
C ALA A 390 19.32 24.52 -11.64
N ALA A 391 20.31 23.91 -10.96
CA ALA A 391 21.28 24.60 -10.14
C ALA A 391 22.20 25.56 -10.96
N LEU A 392 22.56 25.15 -12.18
CA LEU A 392 23.34 26.02 -13.08
C LEU A 392 22.53 27.24 -13.50
N LEU A 393 21.26 27.08 -13.89
CA LEU A 393 20.38 28.20 -14.24
C LEU A 393 20.18 29.16 -13.06
N GLU A 394 19.99 28.63 -11.85
CA GLU A 394 19.91 29.47 -10.63
C GLU A 394 21.23 30.24 -10.41
N ARG A 395 22.38 29.57 -10.54
CA ARG A 395 23.71 30.22 -10.44
C ARG A 395 23.90 31.34 -11.48
N GLU A 396 23.38 31.14 -12.68
CA GLU A 396 23.44 32.12 -13.77
C GLU A 396 22.35 33.20 -13.67
N GLY A 397 21.64 33.29 -12.50
CA GLY A 397 20.72 34.37 -12.16
C GLY A 397 19.26 34.14 -12.55
N ALA A 398 18.84 32.95 -12.96
CA ALA A 398 17.43 32.68 -13.22
C ALA A 398 16.56 32.96 -11.99
N GLY A 399 15.45 33.65 -12.19
CA GLY A 399 14.48 33.95 -11.14
C GLY A 399 13.44 32.82 -10.93
N ALA A 400 13.18 32.03 -11.96
CA ALA A 400 12.35 30.84 -11.93
C ALA A 400 12.66 29.93 -13.12
N ILE A 401 12.28 28.66 -13.04
CA ILE A 401 12.43 27.69 -14.13
C ILE A 401 11.09 27.05 -14.43
N ILE A 402 10.71 26.96 -15.68
CA ILE A 402 9.57 26.19 -16.17
C ILE A 402 10.10 25.02 -17.02
N TRP A 403 9.81 23.79 -16.57
CA TRP A 403 10.21 22.58 -17.27
C TRP A 403 9.03 21.95 -18.01
N TRP A 404 9.34 21.34 -19.17
CA TRP A 404 8.45 20.38 -19.79
C TRP A 404 9.24 19.23 -20.42
N ASP A 405 8.62 18.06 -20.44
CA ASP A 405 9.19 16.85 -21.03
C ASP A 405 8.49 16.56 -22.35
N GLU A 406 9.24 16.17 -23.38
CA GLU A 406 8.65 15.55 -24.55
C GLU A 406 8.09 14.18 -24.14
N PRO A 407 6.78 13.90 -24.31
CA PRO A 407 6.21 12.66 -23.83
C PRO A 407 6.84 11.46 -24.53
N LEU A 408 7.27 10.48 -23.73
CA LEU A 408 7.73 9.17 -24.24
C LEU A 408 6.58 8.34 -24.79
N TYR A 409 5.37 8.60 -24.27
CA TYR A 409 4.10 8.03 -24.66
C TYR A 409 3.07 9.15 -24.69
N ASP A 410 2.02 9.02 -25.49
CA ASP A 410 0.92 10.00 -25.65
C ASP A 410 0.05 10.19 -24.38
N THR A 411 0.62 9.99 -23.19
CA THR A 411 -0.13 10.04 -21.93
C THR A 411 0.42 11.11 -21.00
N ASP A 412 -0.40 12.08 -20.66
CA ASP A 412 -0.13 13.14 -19.67
C ASP A 412 -0.01 12.64 -18.21
N PHE A 413 -0.24 11.34 -17.99
CA PHE A 413 -0.34 10.71 -16.68
C PHE A 413 0.89 10.92 -15.78
N TRP A 414 2.09 10.94 -16.35
CA TRP A 414 3.32 11.04 -15.59
C TRP A 414 3.69 12.45 -15.13
N LEU A 415 2.93 13.46 -15.54
CA LEU A 415 3.26 14.85 -15.30
C LEU A 415 3.19 15.24 -13.83
N TYR A 416 2.13 14.83 -13.15
CA TYR A 416 1.84 15.31 -11.81
C TYR A 416 2.58 14.54 -10.73
N ARG A 417 2.88 13.28 -10.98
CA ARG A 417 3.48 12.41 -9.96
C ARG A 417 5.00 12.46 -9.90
N TRP A 418 5.67 12.81 -10.99
CA TRP A 418 7.13 12.81 -11.08
C TRP A 418 7.78 14.17 -10.87
N ALA A 419 7.02 15.24 -10.86
CA ALA A 419 7.55 16.57 -10.55
C ALA A 419 8.11 16.65 -9.14
N SER A 420 7.47 15.94 -8.19
CA SER A 420 7.92 15.88 -6.81
C SER A 420 9.33 15.29 -6.63
N ASN A 421 9.80 14.45 -7.57
CA ASN A 421 11.09 13.77 -7.50
C ASN A 421 12.16 14.33 -8.46
N MET A 422 11.90 15.45 -9.14
CA MET A 422 12.82 15.96 -10.16
C MET A 422 14.12 16.56 -9.62
N ILE A 423 14.15 16.94 -8.35
CA ILE A 423 15.36 17.49 -7.70
C ILE A 423 15.74 16.55 -6.55
N PRO A 424 16.95 15.92 -6.57
CA PRO A 424 17.39 15.08 -5.46
C PRO A 424 17.42 15.83 -4.14
N TYR A 425 17.12 15.15 -3.05
CA TYR A 425 17.03 15.64 -1.67
C TYR A 425 18.21 16.51 -1.17
N LYS A 426 19.29 16.63 -1.94
CA LYS A 426 20.52 17.31 -1.55
C LYS A 426 20.71 18.71 -2.15
N GLN A 427 19.82 19.16 -3.04
CA GLN A 427 19.91 20.51 -3.63
C GLN A 427 18.64 21.30 -3.33
N ASN A 428 18.69 22.17 -2.35
CA ASN A 428 17.64 23.15 -2.12
C ASN A 428 17.85 24.32 -3.10
N LEU A 429 16.91 24.54 -3.99
CA LEU A 429 16.88 25.69 -4.87
C LEU A 429 16.06 26.80 -4.21
N SER A 430 16.59 28.01 -4.25
CA SER A 430 15.92 29.20 -3.68
C SER A 430 14.87 29.76 -4.65
N ILE A 431 14.92 29.38 -5.92
CA ILE A 431 13.99 29.83 -6.95
C ILE A 431 12.89 28.79 -7.22
N PRO A 432 11.71 29.23 -7.72
CA PRO A 432 10.66 28.31 -8.16
C PRO A 432 11.11 27.44 -9.36
N VAL A 433 10.84 26.15 -9.27
CA VAL A 433 10.99 25.22 -10.37
C VAL A 433 9.65 24.55 -10.63
N ALA A 434 9.00 24.96 -11.70
CA ALA A 434 7.67 24.52 -12.10
C ALA A 434 7.76 23.55 -13.27
N LYS A 435 6.93 22.50 -13.27
CA LYS A 435 6.74 21.62 -14.41
C LYS A 435 5.36 21.83 -15.00
N ILE A 436 5.27 21.98 -16.32
CA ILE A 436 4.02 22.16 -17.08
C ILE A 436 3.71 20.95 -17.95
N ARG A 437 2.46 20.84 -18.36
CA ARG A 437 1.99 19.78 -19.25
C ARG A 437 2.46 20.03 -20.68
N PRO A 438 2.90 19.01 -21.44
CA PRO A 438 3.25 19.15 -22.85
C PRO A 438 2.13 19.75 -23.71
N ILE A 439 0.86 19.46 -23.36
CA ILE A 439 -0.29 19.99 -24.09
C ILE A 439 -0.44 21.53 -23.99
N ASP A 440 0.06 22.14 -22.92
CA ASP A 440 -0.01 23.59 -22.71
C ASP A 440 1.15 24.32 -23.42
N VAL A 441 2.22 23.61 -23.80
CA VAL A 441 3.45 24.20 -24.37
C VAL A 441 3.20 24.94 -25.69
N PRO A 442 2.48 24.39 -26.69
CA PRO A 442 2.26 25.10 -27.94
C PRO A 442 1.55 26.44 -27.76
N ALA A 443 0.58 26.53 -26.85
CA ALA A 443 -0.12 27.77 -26.56
C ALA A 443 0.79 28.78 -25.84
N LEU A 444 1.64 28.29 -24.91
CA LEU A 444 2.62 29.12 -24.20
C LEU A 444 3.69 29.66 -25.17
N GLU A 445 4.26 28.81 -26.01
CA GLU A 445 5.28 29.23 -27.01
C GLU A 445 4.70 30.23 -28.00
N ALA A 446 3.46 30.03 -28.46
CA ALA A 446 2.80 30.99 -29.36
C ALA A 446 2.62 32.37 -28.73
N LYS A 447 2.32 32.46 -27.40
CA LYS A 447 2.28 33.74 -26.68
C LYS A 447 3.67 34.40 -26.61
N ILE A 448 4.70 33.63 -26.30
CA ILE A 448 6.07 34.12 -26.24
C ILE A 448 6.54 34.62 -27.62
N GLU A 449 6.26 33.92 -28.70
CA GLU A 449 6.55 34.30 -30.08
C GLU A 449 5.78 35.57 -30.53
N ALA A 450 4.56 35.77 -30.02
CA ALA A 450 3.80 36.99 -30.26
C ALA A 450 4.31 38.21 -29.49
N GLY A 451 5.34 38.05 -28.66
CA GLY A 451 5.95 39.12 -27.87
C GLY A 451 5.40 39.28 -26.47
N GLU A 452 4.50 38.39 -26.05
CA GLU A 452 4.02 38.36 -24.68
C GLU A 452 5.07 37.63 -23.81
N THR A 453 5.85 38.37 -23.03
CA THR A 453 6.98 37.81 -22.29
C THR A 453 6.83 37.91 -20.78
N THR A 454 5.69 38.39 -20.25
CA THR A 454 5.49 38.54 -18.81
C THR A 454 4.69 37.38 -18.23
N VAL A 455 5.34 36.55 -17.43
CA VAL A 455 4.71 35.52 -16.60
C VAL A 455 4.30 36.13 -15.25
N ILE A 456 3.06 35.90 -14.83
CA ILE A 456 2.51 36.33 -13.55
C ILE A 456 2.20 35.07 -12.75
N TRP A 457 2.88 34.87 -11.61
CA TRP A 457 2.74 33.75 -10.72
C TRP A 457 1.62 33.95 -9.69
N GLY A 458 1.12 32.85 -9.12
CA GLY A 458 0.16 32.86 -8.00
C GLY A 458 -1.29 32.83 -8.43
N ASP A 459 -1.56 32.44 -9.65
CA ASP A 459 -2.92 32.12 -10.12
C ASP A 459 -3.27 30.64 -9.87
N TYR A 460 -4.54 30.31 -10.03
CA TYR A 460 -5.08 28.97 -9.92
C TYR A 460 -6.01 28.67 -11.09
N VAL A 461 -6.03 27.41 -11.49
CA VAL A 461 -6.93 26.93 -12.53
C VAL A 461 -7.45 25.56 -12.16
N SER A 462 -8.75 25.33 -12.34
CA SER A 462 -9.33 23.99 -12.29
C SER A 462 -9.05 23.28 -13.60
N ILE A 463 -8.54 22.07 -13.53
CA ILE A 463 -8.29 21.22 -14.69
C ILE A 463 -8.94 19.87 -14.48
N ASP A 464 -9.69 19.43 -15.49
CA ASP A 464 -10.21 18.06 -15.50
C ASP A 464 -9.05 17.07 -15.51
N ASN A 465 -9.15 16.07 -14.66
CA ASN A 465 -8.19 14.98 -14.66
C ASN A 465 -8.62 13.96 -15.72
N PRO A 466 -7.88 13.81 -16.84
CA PRO A 466 -8.25 12.85 -17.88
C PRO A 466 -8.18 11.39 -17.43
N TYR A 467 -7.54 11.15 -16.28
CA TYR A 467 -7.44 9.83 -15.65
C TYR A 467 -8.37 9.66 -14.46
N ALA A 468 -9.29 10.61 -14.24
CA ALA A 468 -10.30 10.49 -13.20
C ALA A 468 -10.97 9.10 -13.27
N ASN A 469 -11.28 8.56 -12.13
CA ASN A 469 -11.89 7.24 -11.93
C ASN A 469 -11.01 6.04 -12.24
N THR A 470 -9.86 6.20 -12.91
CA THR A 470 -9.00 5.05 -13.15
C THR A 470 -8.36 4.56 -11.85
N PRO A 471 -8.05 3.25 -11.73
CA PRO A 471 -7.34 2.74 -10.57
C PRO A 471 -6.00 3.45 -10.37
N SER A 472 -5.70 3.80 -9.11
CA SER A 472 -4.41 4.38 -8.74
C SER A 472 -3.29 3.35 -8.86
N ILE A 473 -2.16 3.76 -9.44
CA ILE A 473 -0.98 2.88 -9.55
C ILE A 473 -0.32 2.58 -8.21
N THR A 474 -0.62 3.35 -7.15
CA THR A 474 -0.12 3.09 -5.80
C THR A 474 -0.93 2.05 -5.07
N SER A 475 -2.18 1.83 -5.49
CA SER A 475 -3.04 0.84 -4.87
C SER A 475 -2.44 -0.56 -4.97
N THR A 476 -2.50 -1.31 -3.88
CA THR A 476 -2.07 -2.70 -3.85
C THR A 476 -3.02 -3.58 -4.66
N TRP A 477 -2.47 -4.61 -5.30
CA TRP A 477 -3.21 -5.55 -6.15
C TRP A 477 -3.43 -6.90 -5.47
N GLY A 478 -4.64 -7.47 -5.69
CA GLY A 478 -4.91 -8.89 -5.48
C GLY A 478 -4.37 -9.78 -6.62
N PRO A 479 -4.69 -11.08 -6.57
CA PRO A 479 -5.29 -11.79 -5.45
C PRO A 479 -4.39 -11.77 -4.21
N THR A 480 -4.87 -12.34 -3.09
CA THR A 480 -3.96 -12.68 -2.01
C THR A 480 -3.01 -13.80 -2.45
N HIS A 481 -1.96 -14.04 -1.67
CA HIS A 481 -1.05 -15.19 -1.94
C HIS A 481 -1.72 -16.57 -1.75
N GLU A 482 -2.93 -16.62 -1.20
CA GLU A 482 -3.79 -17.79 -1.14
C GLU A 482 -4.79 -17.85 -2.32
N LEU A 483 -4.62 -16.98 -3.32
CA LEU A 483 -5.51 -16.78 -4.47
C LEU A 483 -6.94 -16.34 -4.08
N ASP A 484 -7.17 -15.84 -2.86
CA ASP A 484 -8.45 -15.24 -2.48
C ASP A 484 -8.68 -13.92 -3.23
N PHE A 485 -9.94 -13.65 -3.55
CA PHE A 485 -10.36 -12.44 -4.26
C PHE A 485 -10.26 -11.19 -3.36
N LYS A 486 -9.33 -10.29 -3.68
CA LYS A 486 -9.13 -8.95 -3.10
C LYS A 486 -8.63 -8.00 -4.19
N PRO A 487 -8.95 -6.66 -4.10
CA PRO A 487 -9.89 -6.00 -3.18
C PRO A 487 -11.36 -6.35 -3.50
N GLU A 488 -12.31 -5.96 -2.65
CA GLU A 488 -13.74 -6.11 -2.94
C GLU A 488 -14.22 -5.01 -3.90
N VAL A 489 -13.86 -3.76 -3.61
CA VAL A 489 -14.30 -2.58 -4.37
C VAL A 489 -13.20 -1.52 -4.43
N MET A 490 -13.43 -0.49 -5.22
CA MET A 490 -12.57 0.67 -5.36
C MET A 490 -13.34 1.95 -5.03
N ALA A 491 -12.66 2.95 -4.46
CA ALA A 491 -13.21 4.28 -4.20
C ALA A 491 -12.14 5.37 -4.46
N PRO A 492 -12.53 6.65 -4.58
CA PRO A 492 -11.58 7.74 -4.71
C PRO A 492 -10.58 7.76 -3.54
N GLY A 493 -9.30 7.78 -3.83
CA GLY A 493 -8.24 7.76 -2.82
C GLY A 493 -7.00 8.57 -3.19
N GLU A 494 -6.88 9.09 -4.41
CA GLU A 494 -5.76 9.92 -4.82
C GLU A 494 -6.17 11.40 -4.84
N ARG A 495 -5.35 12.24 -4.19
CA ARG A 495 -5.59 13.69 -3.98
C ARG A 495 -6.96 13.99 -3.37
N ILE A 496 -7.24 13.40 -2.24
CA ILE A 496 -8.50 13.57 -1.54
C ILE A 496 -8.40 14.73 -0.54
N TYR A 497 -9.28 15.71 -0.68
CA TYR A 497 -9.40 16.83 0.21
C TYR A 497 -10.21 16.46 1.45
N SER A 498 -9.68 16.76 2.65
CA SER A 498 -10.38 16.51 3.90
C SER A 498 -9.87 17.40 5.05
N ALA A 499 -10.47 17.21 6.24
CA ALA A 499 -10.04 17.86 7.46
C ALA A 499 -8.62 17.49 7.84
N MET A 500 -7.88 18.45 8.36
CA MET A 500 -6.53 18.30 8.91
C MET A 500 -6.49 18.96 10.29
N PRO A 501 -5.65 18.49 11.23
CA PRO A 501 -5.49 19.21 12.48
C PRO A 501 -5.05 20.66 12.24
N SER A 502 -5.49 21.57 13.11
CA SER A 502 -5.27 23.02 12.97
C SER A 502 -3.81 23.43 12.79
N GLN A 503 -2.88 22.65 13.34
CA GLN A 503 -1.43 22.84 13.15
C GLN A 503 -0.95 22.60 11.72
N TYR A 504 -1.75 21.95 10.87
CA TYR A 504 -1.49 21.66 9.45
C TYR A 504 -2.46 22.41 8.51
N ALA A 505 -3.01 23.56 8.93
CA ALA A 505 -3.88 24.44 8.14
C ALA A 505 -5.34 23.99 7.96
N HIS A 506 -5.90 23.20 8.90
CA HIS A 506 -7.29 22.72 8.99
C HIS A 506 -7.78 21.82 7.85
N TYR A 507 -7.27 21.97 6.63
CA TYR A 507 -7.64 21.14 5.46
C TYR A 507 -6.42 20.82 4.62
N GLY A 508 -6.48 19.71 3.88
CA GLY A 508 -5.38 19.31 3.01
C GLY A 508 -5.73 18.14 2.12
N PHE A 509 -4.79 17.82 1.21
CA PHE A 509 -4.89 16.68 0.31
C PHE A 509 -3.97 15.55 0.76
N LEU A 510 -4.51 14.33 0.81
CA LEU A 510 -3.73 13.11 0.97
C LEU A 510 -4.04 12.13 -0.17
N THR A 511 -3.10 11.24 -0.43
CA THR A 511 -3.24 10.15 -1.41
C THR A 511 -2.97 8.80 -0.77
N GLY A 512 -3.90 7.85 -0.97
CA GLY A 512 -3.74 6.46 -0.53
C GLY A 512 -5.05 5.69 -0.49
N THR A 513 -4.95 4.38 -0.36
CA THR A 513 -6.10 3.52 -0.06
C THR A 513 -6.72 3.83 1.30
N SER A 514 -5.97 4.53 2.15
CA SER A 514 -6.43 5.09 3.43
C SER A 514 -7.50 6.16 3.28
N MET A 515 -7.60 6.84 2.11
CA MET A 515 -8.66 7.81 1.80
C MET A 515 -9.85 7.13 1.11
N ALA A 516 -9.59 6.06 0.37
CA ALA A 516 -10.63 5.26 -0.26
C ALA A 516 -11.46 4.44 0.76
N SER A 517 -10.82 3.90 1.78
CA SER A 517 -11.46 3.09 2.83
C SER A 517 -12.54 3.87 3.60
N PRO A 518 -12.30 5.07 4.17
CA PRO A 518 -13.33 5.83 4.88
C PRO A 518 -14.47 6.27 3.97
N HIS A 519 -14.23 6.44 2.67
CA HIS A 519 -15.29 6.71 1.70
C HIS A 519 -16.28 5.54 1.65
N VAL A 520 -15.80 4.30 1.54
CA VAL A 520 -16.64 3.09 1.56
C VAL A 520 -17.26 2.85 2.94
N ALA A 521 -16.54 3.17 4.02
CA ALA A 521 -17.09 3.10 5.37
C ALA A 521 -18.27 4.08 5.55
N GLY A 522 -18.17 5.27 4.95
CA GLY A 522 -19.28 6.23 4.89
C GLY A 522 -20.48 5.68 4.10
N ILE A 523 -20.27 5.11 2.90
CA ILE A 523 -21.37 4.49 2.13
C ILE A 523 -21.99 3.33 2.94
N THR A 524 -21.19 2.53 3.62
CA THR A 524 -21.66 1.47 4.52
C THR A 524 -22.54 2.04 5.64
N ALA A 525 -22.17 3.20 6.21
CA ALA A 525 -22.98 3.90 7.20
C ALA A 525 -24.30 4.42 6.61
N LEU A 526 -24.31 4.95 5.36
CA LEU A 526 -25.54 5.31 4.66
C LEU A 526 -26.47 4.10 4.50
N MET A 527 -25.94 2.96 4.06
CA MET A 527 -26.71 1.72 3.86
C MET A 527 -27.28 1.18 5.16
N LYS A 528 -26.51 1.11 6.24
CA LYS A 528 -27.02 0.69 7.57
C LYS A 528 -28.05 1.67 8.13
N SER A 529 -27.89 2.98 7.89
CA SER A 529 -28.88 4.00 8.27
C SER A 529 -30.20 3.82 7.52
N ALA A 530 -30.13 3.48 6.23
CA ALA A 530 -31.30 3.23 5.38
C ALA A 530 -32.02 1.92 5.76
N ASN A 531 -31.25 0.87 6.07
CA ASN A 531 -31.78 -0.44 6.43
C ASN A 531 -30.90 -1.10 7.50
N SER A 532 -31.27 -0.97 8.76
CA SER A 532 -30.55 -1.53 9.91
C SER A 532 -30.55 -3.06 9.98
N LYS A 533 -31.30 -3.75 9.10
CA LYS A 533 -31.30 -5.21 9.05
C LYS A 533 -30.17 -5.78 8.19
N LEU A 534 -29.59 -4.96 7.32
CA LEU A 534 -28.47 -5.38 6.48
C LEU A 534 -27.28 -5.81 7.34
N LYS A 535 -26.83 -7.03 7.11
CA LYS A 535 -25.62 -7.57 7.74
C LYS A 535 -24.36 -7.11 6.97
N PRO A 536 -23.20 -7.11 7.60
CA PRO A 536 -21.94 -6.72 6.93
C PRO A 536 -21.68 -7.47 5.61
N GLY A 537 -22.06 -8.76 5.56
CA GLY A 537 -21.97 -9.56 4.34
C GLY A 537 -22.89 -9.07 3.22
N ASP A 538 -24.14 -8.70 3.55
CA ASP A 538 -25.12 -8.19 2.58
C ASP A 538 -24.64 -6.86 2.01
N ILE A 539 -24.18 -5.94 2.87
CA ILE A 539 -23.64 -4.65 2.47
C ILE A 539 -22.48 -4.82 1.50
N ARG A 540 -21.52 -5.68 1.85
CA ARG A 540 -20.37 -5.97 0.97
C ARG A 540 -20.83 -6.55 -0.38
N ASN A 541 -21.77 -7.47 -0.39
CA ASN A 541 -22.28 -8.08 -1.62
C ASN A 541 -23.00 -7.06 -2.49
N ILE A 542 -23.83 -6.21 -1.92
CA ILE A 542 -24.52 -5.13 -2.63
C ILE A 542 -23.53 -4.12 -3.21
N LEU A 543 -22.52 -3.69 -2.43
CA LEU A 543 -21.46 -2.81 -2.91
C LEU A 543 -20.74 -3.40 -4.13
N MET A 544 -20.46 -4.70 -4.09
CA MET A 544 -19.81 -5.39 -5.22
C MET A 544 -20.73 -5.54 -6.44
N ASN A 545 -21.99 -5.89 -6.23
CA ASN A 545 -22.96 -6.08 -7.31
C ASN A 545 -23.27 -4.77 -8.07
N THR A 546 -23.18 -3.63 -7.40
CA THR A 546 -23.54 -2.30 -7.96
C THR A 546 -22.31 -1.47 -8.36
N ALA A 547 -21.11 -2.00 -8.13
CA ALA A 547 -19.88 -1.33 -8.52
C ALA A 547 -19.71 -1.26 -10.06
N GLN A 548 -19.00 -0.22 -10.51
CA GLN A 548 -18.81 0.08 -11.93
C GLN A 548 -17.35 -0.16 -12.33
N PRO A 549 -17.07 -1.10 -13.27
CA PRO A 549 -15.73 -1.30 -13.81
C PRO A 549 -15.16 -0.02 -14.41
N GLN A 550 -13.89 0.25 -14.12
CA GLN A 550 -13.17 1.40 -14.64
C GLN A 550 -12.12 0.97 -15.65
N VAL A 551 -11.92 1.81 -16.66
CA VAL A 551 -11.00 1.58 -17.75
C VAL A 551 -9.61 2.10 -17.39
N ILE A 552 -8.56 1.40 -17.82
CA ILE A 552 -7.18 1.90 -17.79
C ILE A 552 -6.63 2.01 -19.21
N GLY A 553 -5.71 2.95 -19.40
CA GLY A 553 -5.00 3.14 -20.68
C GLY A 553 -3.50 3.34 -20.51
N TRP A 554 -3.00 3.38 -19.26
CA TRP A 554 -1.58 3.62 -18.98
C TRP A 554 -0.68 2.40 -19.14
N THR A 555 -1.25 1.22 -19.41
CA THR A 555 -0.50 -0.04 -19.60
C THR A 555 -0.20 -0.36 -21.07
N GLY A 556 -0.55 0.54 -21.99
CA GLY A 556 -0.40 0.34 -23.43
C GLY A 556 -1.63 -0.29 -24.10
N GLU A 557 -2.49 -0.97 -23.36
CA GLU A 557 -3.80 -1.45 -23.81
C GLU A 557 -4.91 -0.69 -23.08
N VAL A 558 -5.98 -0.35 -23.79
CA VAL A 558 -7.16 0.34 -23.23
C VAL A 558 -8.27 -0.67 -23.03
N GLY A 559 -8.81 -0.76 -21.82
CA GLY A 559 -9.89 -1.67 -21.47
C GLY A 559 -10.23 -1.62 -19.99
N PRO A 560 -11.26 -2.38 -19.54
CA PRO A 560 -11.58 -2.49 -18.13
C PRO A 560 -10.37 -3.04 -17.36
N ALA A 561 -9.98 -2.37 -16.27
CA ALA A 561 -8.85 -2.81 -15.44
C ALA A 561 -9.13 -4.21 -14.86
N SER A 562 -8.06 -4.97 -14.61
CA SER A 562 -8.17 -6.26 -13.90
C SER A 562 -8.91 -6.10 -12.56
N THR A 563 -9.77 -7.06 -12.21
CA THR A 563 -10.43 -7.09 -10.90
C THR A 563 -9.42 -7.24 -9.75
N ALA A 564 -8.21 -7.72 -10.02
CA ALA A 564 -7.11 -7.71 -9.07
C ALA A 564 -6.75 -6.29 -8.60
N LEU A 565 -6.97 -5.28 -9.45
CA LEU A 565 -6.62 -3.88 -9.17
C LEU A 565 -7.81 -3.10 -8.59
N GLN A 566 -9.01 -3.35 -9.10
CA GLN A 566 -10.19 -2.56 -8.76
C GLN A 566 -11.31 -3.31 -8.02
N GLY A 567 -11.15 -4.62 -7.78
CA GLY A 567 -12.22 -5.44 -7.27
C GLY A 567 -13.41 -5.50 -8.24
N ALA A 568 -14.62 -5.35 -7.73
CA ALA A 568 -15.82 -5.26 -8.55
C ALA A 568 -15.87 -3.98 -9.39
N GLY A 569 -15.13 -2.92 -8.99
CA GLY A 569 -15.07 -1.61 -9.63
C GLY A 569 -15.30 -0.46 -8.64
N MET A 570 -15.55 0.74 -9.18
CA MET A 570 -15.88 1.93 -8.42
C MET A 570 -17.24 1.77 -7.73
N VAL A 571 -17.31 2.05 -6.44
CA VAL A 571 -18.56 2.03 -5.67
C VAL A 571 -19.57 3.07 -6.19
N ASN A 572 -20.85 2.77 -6.07
CA ASN A 572 -21.94 3.72 -6.36
C ASN A 572 -22.93 3.73 -5.20
N ALA A 573 -22.93 4.80 -4.41
CA ALA A 573 -23.73 4.92 -3.20
C ALA A 573 -25.23 4.87 -3.49
N LEU A 574 -25.71 5.62 -4.51
CA LEU A 574 -27.12 5.64 -4.83
C LEU A 574 -27.61 4.28 -5.30
N GLN A 575 -26.87 3.62 -6.20
CA GLN A 575 -27.23 2.29 -6.67
C GLN A 575 -27.21 1.26 -5.54
N ALA A 576 -26.21 1.32 -4.63
CA ALA A 576 -26.15 0.43 -3.49
C ALA A 576 -27.32 0.63 -2.50
N LEU A 577 -27.82 1.88 -2.38
CA LEU A 577 -28.96 2.22 -1.50
C LEU A 577 -30.32 1.87 -2.09
N THR A 578 -30.44 1.78 -3.41
CA THR A 578 -31.73 1.66 -4.09
C THR A 578 -31.92 0.36 -4.86
N THR A 579 -30.89 -0.49 -4.94
CA THR A 579 -31.04 -1.79 -5.60
C THR A 579 -31.99 -2.70 -4.83
N GLU A 580 -32.88 -3.35 -5.57
CA GLU A 580 -33.78 -4.41 -5.11
C GLU A 580 -33.38 -5.78 -5.69
N VAL A 581 -32.20 -5.83 -6.36
CA VAL A 581 -31.68 -7.07 -6.93
C VAL A 581 -30.29 -7.34 -6.41
N THR A 582 -30.02 -8.58 -6.03
CA THR A 582 -28.71 -9.06 -5.62
C THR A 582 -28.32 -10.34 -6.34
N ALA A 583 -27.03 -10.54 -6.58
CA ALA A 583 -26.47 -11.73 -7.18
C ALA A 583 -25.48 -12.37 -6.19
N LEU A 584 -25.67 -13.67 -5.89
CA LEU A 584 -24.89 -14.40 -4.89
C LEU A 584 -24.34 -15.72 -5.43
N PRO A 585 -23.08 -16.07 -5.12
CA PRO A 585 -22.10 -15.26 -4.40
C PRO A 585 -21.71 -14.01 -5.21
N ALA A 586 -21.37 -12.92 -4.53
CA ALA A 586 -21.08 -11.63 -5.18
C ALA A 586 -19.65 -11.53 -5.75
N LYS A 587 -18.83 -12.57 -5.64
CA LYS A 587 -17.48 -12.69 -6.21
C LYS A 587 -17.06 -14.15 -6.33
N PHE A 588 -16.14 -14.43 -7.25
CA PHE A 588 -15.49 -15.74 -7.38
C PHE A 588 -13.96 -15.61 -7.33
N ALA A 589 -13.33 -16.27 -6.36
CA ALA A 589 -11.92 -16.61 -6.40
C ALA A 589 -11.83 -17.98 -7.09
N ILE A 590 -11.40 -18.01 -8.35
CA ILE A 590 -11.42 -19.24 -9.16
C ILE A 590 -10.13 -20.07 -9.04
N GLY A 591 -9.18 -19.62 -8.19
CA GLY A 591 -7.92 -20.30 -7.96
C GLY A 591 -6.99 -20.28 -9.19
N ASP A 592 -6.14 -21.27 -9.28
CA ASP A 592 -5.34 -21.58 -10.45
C ASP A 592 -6.04 -22.64 -11.31
N LEU A 593 -6.19 -22.37 -12.59
CA LEU A 593 -6.98 -23.21 -13.48
C LEU A 593 -6.19 -24.42 -13.99
N ASN A 594 -4.88 -24.28 -14.20
CA ASN A 594 -3.98 -25.39 -14.60
C ASN A 594 -4.54 -26.26 -15.76
N GLY A 595 -5.08 -25.60 -16.79
CA GLY A 595 -5.69 -26.26 -17.93
C GLY A 595 -7.12 -26.79 -17.70
N HIS A 596 -7.71 -26.58 -16.54
CA HIS A 596 -9.10 -26.95 -16.22
C HIS A 596 -10.03 -25.73 -16.32
N SER A 597 -11.33 -26.02 -16.49
CA SER A 597 -12.35 -24.97 -16.37
C SER A 597 -12.86 -24.90 -14.94
N PHE A 598 -13.26 -23.69 -14.54
CA PHE A 598 -13.98 -23.44 -13.29
C PHE A 598 -15.48 -23.38 -13.57
N ASP A 599 -16.26 -24.25 -12.93
CA ASP A 599 -17.71 -24.26 -13.03
C ASP A 599 -18.34 -23.63 -11.80
N GLY A 600 -19.30 -22.71 -12.01
CA GLY A 600 -19.97 -21.97 -10.96
C GLY A 600 -21.45 -21.75 -11.21
N SER A 601 -22.12 -21.20 -10.19
CA SER A 601 -23.52 -20.77 -10.31
C SER A 601 -23.73 -19.47 -9.54
N ILE A 602 -24.64 -18.63 -10.04
CA ILE A 602 -25.05 -17.38 -9.42
C ILE A 602 -26.57 -17.42 -9.23
N GLU A 603 -27.01 -17.16 -8.01
CA GLU A 603 -28.41 -16.94 -7.69
C GLU A 603 -28.73 -15.46 -7.73
N LEU A 604 -29.65 -15.04 -8.58
CA LEU A 604 -30.25 -13.72 -8.62
C LEU A 604 -31.45 -13.69 -7.68
N ASN A 605 -31.47 -12.76 -6.75
CA ASN A 605 -32.60 -12.49 -5.86
C ASN A 605 -33.23 -11.17 -6.27
N ASN A 606 -34.52 -11.18 -6.59
CA ASN A 606 -35.33 -10.02 -6.95
C ASN A 606 -36.31 -9.70 -5.83
N ASP A 607 -35.98 -8.71 -5.01
CA ASP A 607 -36.82 -8.27 -3.88
C ASP A 607 -37.88 -7.23 -4.31
N SER A 608 -37.92 -6.86 -5.62
CA SER A 608 -38.91 -5.91 -6.15
C SER A 608 -40.30 -6.55 -6.29
N ASP A 609 -41.29 -5.70 -6.52
CA ASP A 609 -42.67 -6.11 -6.76
C ASP A 609 -43.00 -6.48 -8.22
N GLN A 610 -41.97 -6.47 -9.09
CA GLN A 610 -42.08 -6.74 -10.53
C GLN A 610 -41.24 -7.95 -10.94
N THR A 611 -41.75 -8.70 -11.92
CA THR A 611 -40.90 -9.70 -12.60
C THR A 611 -39.89 -8.99 -13.46
N LEU A 612 -38.62 -9.37 -13.35
CA LEU A 612 -37.51 -8.78 -14.11
C LEU A 612 -36.87 -9.81 -15.03
N THR A 613 -36.52 -9.36 -16.22
CA THR A 613 -35.81 -10.16 -17.22
C THR A 613 -34.37 -9.68 -17.32
N PHE A 614 -33.40 -10.58 -17.17
CA PHE A 614 -31.99 -10.25 -17.22
C PHE A 614 -31.34 -10.89 -18.44
N ASN A 615 -30.66 -10.07 -19.27
CA ASN A 615 -29.70 -10.59 -20.23
C ASN A 615 -28.41 -10.95 -19.49
N VAL A 616 -27.87 -12.12 -19.81
CA VAL A 616 -26.65 -12.67 -19.18
C VAL A 616 -25.49 -12.54 -20.17
N ARG A 617 -24.40 -11.91 -19.74
CA ARG A 617 -23.22 -11.76 -20.59
C ARG A 617 -21.93 -11.76 -19.79
N HIS A 618 -20.82 -11.95 -20.46
CA HIS A 618 -19.48 -11.77 -19.92
C HIS A 618 -18.96 -10.38 -20.28
N GLU A 619 -18.33 -9.71 -19.30
CA GLU A 619 -17.56 -8.49 -19.49
C GLU A 619 -16.10 -8.79 -19.09
N ALA A 620 -15.21 -8.85 -20.08
CA ALA A 620 -13.82 -9.20 -19.87
C ALA A 620 -13.04 -8.01 -19.29
N ALA A 621 -12.18 -8.26 -18.32
CA ALA A 621 -11.14 -7.33 -17.90
C ALA A 621 -9.85 -7.58 -18.70
N LEU A 622 -8.95 -6.60 -18.70
CA LEU A 622 -7.59 -6.78 -19.17
C LEU A 622 -6.89 -7.84 -18.30
N THR A 623 -6.28 -8.82 -18.95
CA THR A 623 -5.43 -9.83 -18.31
C THR A 623 -4.10 -9.20 -17.93
N ALA A 624 -3.67 -9.43 -16.69
CA ALA A 624 -2.39 -8.95 -16.22
C ALA A 624 -1.34 -10.07 -16.37
N ALA A 625 -0.43 -9.90 -17.34
CA ALA A 625 0.55 -10.92 -17.72
C ALA A 625 1.95 -10.64 -17.17
N PRO A 626 2.77 -11.68 -16.86
CA PRO A 626 4.18 -11.54 -16.56
C PRO A 626 4.97 -10.81 -17.68
N PRO A 627 6.17 -10.26 -17.37
CA PRO A 627 6.91 -10.41 -16.13
C PRO A 627 6.28 -9.63 -14.98
N MET A 628 6.23 -10.24 -13.80
CA MET A 628 5.61 -9.68 -12.59
C MET A 628 6.49 -8.60 -11.93
N THR A 629 7.13 -7.76 -12.74
CA THR A 629 7.93 -6.62 -12.30
C THR A 629 7.08 -5.35 -12.23
N GLN A 630 7.66 -4.21 -11.97
CA GLN A 630 6.99 -2.88 -11.92
C GLN A 630 6.09 -2.55 -13.13
N ARG A 631 6.17 -3.32 -14.22
CA ARG A 631 5.39 -3.11 -15.43
C ARG A 631 4.71 -4.41 -15.83
N TRP A 632 3.50 -4.61 -15.32
CA TRP A 632 2.59 -5.60 -15.85
C TRP A 632 2.30 -5.30 -17.30
N ILE A 633 2.26 -6.35 -18.11
CA ILE A 633 1.82 -6.22 -19.50
C ILE A 633 0.31 -6.49 -19.48
N ALA A 634 -0.48 -5.45 -19.74
CA ALA A 634 -1.91 -5.63 -19.97
C ALA A 634 -2.10 -6.35 -21.32
N ARG A 635 -2.99 -7.33 -21.32
CA ARG A 635 -3.38 -8.11 -22.51
C ARG A 635 -4.88 -8.08 -22.68
N LYS A 636 -5.35 -8.08 -23.94
CA LYS A 636 -6.78 -8.16 -24.26
C LYS A 636 -7.32 -9.58 -24.28
N GLU A 637 -6.43 -10.55 -24.38
CA GLU A 637 -6.77 -11.95 -24.33
C GLU A 637 -7.36 -12.28 -22.95
N ALA A 638 -8.64 -12.61 -22.93
CA ALA A 638 -9.42 -12.86 -21.71
C ALA A 638 -9.87 -14.31 -21.62
N ALA A 639 -10.31 -14.73 -20.44
CA ALA A 639 -10.94 -16.01 -20.24
C ALA A 639 -12.20 -16.14 -21.10
N GLU A 640 -12.46 -17.34 -21.60
CA GLU A 640 -13.74 -17.69 -22.23
C GLU A 640 -14.76 -18.03 -21.13
N VAL A 641 -15.94 -17.42 -21.20
CA VAL A 641 -17.03 -17.69 -20.26
C VAL A 641 -18.27 -18.15 -21.04
N THR A 642 -18.79 -19.32 -20.68
CA THR A 642 -20.02 -19.88 -21.26
C THR A 642 -21.12 -19.94 -20.21
N PHE A 643 -22.37 -19.80 -20.66
CA PHE A 643 -23.55 -19.80 -19.80
C PHE A 643 -24.54 -20.87 -20.23
N ASN A 644 -25.32 -21.38 -19.27
CA ASN A 644 -26.43 -22.31 -19.58
C ASN A 644 -27.64 -21.59 -20.22
N VAL A 645 -27.76 -20.26 -20.06
CA VAL A 645 -28.82 -19.42 -20.63
C VAL A 645 -28.25 -18.04 -20.98
N ASP A 646 -28.78 -17.42 -22.03
CA ASP A 646 -28.42 -16.02 -22.41
C ASP A 646 -29.37 -15.00 -21.75
N GLN A 647 -30.52 -15.46 -21.23
CA GLN A 647 -31.53 -14.65 -20.57
C GLN A 647 -32.24 -15.46 -19.48
N ILE A 648 -32.56 -14.80 -18.38
CA ILE A 648 -33.34 -15.40 -17.28
C ILE A 648 -34.44 -14.43 -16.82
N GLU A 649 -35.62 -14.96 -16.57
CA GLU A 649 -36.74 -14.27 -15.95
C GLU A 649 -36.80 -14.61 -14.46
N VAL A 650 -36.84 -13.58 -13.61
CA VAL A 650 -36.93 -13.72 -12.14
C VAL A 650 -38.19 -13.04 -11.65
N SER A 651 -39.11 -13.82 -11.12
CA SER A 651 -40.40 -13.33 -10.62
C SER A 651 -40.23 -12.29 -9.50
N ALA A 652 -41.26 -11.45 -9.33
CA ALA A 652 -41.39 -10.56 -8.17
C ALA A 652 -41.17 -11.34 -6.84
N SER A 653 -40.33 -10.81 -5.97
CA SER A 653 -39.93 -11.43 -4.69
C SER A 653 -39.45 -12.88 -4.84
N GLY A 654 -38.78 -13.19 -5.97
CA GLY A 654 -38.31 -14.54 -6.34
C GLY A 654 -36.80 -14.60 -6.56
N ASN A 655 -36.35 -15.78 -6.94
CA ASN A 655 -34.96 -16.01 -7.32
C ASN A 655 -34.85 -16.82 -8.62
N GLY A 656 -33.66 -16.78 -9.20
CA GLY A 656 -33.30 -17.56 -10.39
C GLY A 656 -31.80 -17.85 -10.42
N THR A 657 -31.41 -19.00 -10.96
CA THR A 657 -30.01 -19.44 -10.95
C THR A 657 -29.45 -19.54 -12.37
N VAL A 658 -28.30 -18.96 -12.59
CA VAL A 658 -27.50 -19.09 -13.82
C VAL A 658 -26.24 -19.90 -13.53
N TYR A 659 -25.94 -20.86 -14.38
CA TYR A 659 -24.72 -21.69 -14.36
C TYR A 659 -23.76 -21.18 -15.43
N PHE A 660 -22.46 -21.21 -15.11
CA PHE A 660 -21.41 -20.78 -16.03
C PHE A 660 -20.15 -21.62 -15.90
N SER A 661 -19.32 -21.58 -16.94
CA SER A 661 -17.97 -22.18 -16.94
C SER A 661 -16.96 -21.12 -17.42
N ILE A 662 -15.82 -21.02 -16.74
CA ILE A 662 -14.71 -20.12 -17.07
C ILE A 662 -13.52 -20.96 -17.48
N THR A 663 -12.99 -20.72 -18.68
CA THR A 663 -11.80 -21.40 -19.22
C THR A 663 -10.69 -20.39 -19.45
N GLU A 664 -9.46 -20.76 -19.10
CA GLU A 664 -8.30 -19.86 -19.22
C GLU A 664 -7.97 -19.56 -20.69
N PRO A 665 -7.45 -18.33 -21.00
CA PRO A 665 -7.03 -17.98 -22.34
C PRO A 665 -5.75 -18.74 -22.75
N THR A 666 -5.65 -19.15 -24.02
CA THR A 666 -4.48 -19.88 -24.55
C THR A 666 -3.28 -18.98 -24.80
N ASP A 667 -3.52 -17.74 -25.22
CA ASP A 667 -2.52 -16.85 -25.83
C ASP A 667 -1.86 -15.87 -24.82
N VAL A 668 -1.88 -16.19 -23.53
CA VAL A 668 -1.16 -15.45 -22.48
C VAL A 668 -0.21 -16.38 -21.73
N PRO A 669 0.88 -15.85 -21.16
CA PRO A 669 1.85 -16.64 -20.39
C PRO A 669 1.23 -17.31 -19.15
N GLU A 670 1.82 -18.41 -18.70
CA GLU A 670 1.57 -18.99 -17.37
C GLU A 670 1.82 -17.94 -16.27
N GLY A 671 1.07 -18.02 -15.18
CA GLY A 671 1.12 -17.04 -14.11
C GLY A 671 0.39 -15.73 -14.40
N SER A 672 -0.30 -15.61 -15.54
CA SER A 672 -1.15 -14.45 -15.84
C SER A 672 -2.37 -14.43 -14.91
N VAL A 673 -2.70 -13.22 -14.39
CA VAL A 673 -3.92 -13.02 -13.60
C VAL A 673 -5.06 -12.72 -14.54
N ILE A 674 -6.03 -13.64 -14.58
CA ILE A 674 -7.23 -13.56 -15.41
C ILE A 674 -8.41 -13.07 -14.60
N SER A 675 -9.25 -12.22 -15.19
CA SER A 675 -10.36 -11.60 -14.46
C SER A 675 -11.43 -11.04 -15.39
N GLY A 676 -12.60 -10.75 -14.83
CA GLY A 676 -13.74 -10.18 -15.54
C GLY A 676 -14.99 -10.18 -14.68
N TRP A 677 -16.13 -9.97 -15.30
CA TRP A 677 -17.44 -9.94 -14.66
C TRP A 677 -18.45 -10.80 -15.40
N ILE A 678 -19.29 -11.48 -14.64
CA ILE A 678 -20.56 -12.02 -15.11
C ILE A 678 -21.59 -10.94 -14.86
N VAL A 679 -22.31 -10.53 -15.91
CA VAL A 679 -23.17 -9.35 -15.93
C VAL A 679 -24.61 -9.73 -16.22
N PHE A 680 -25.50 -9.11 -15.47
CA PHE A 680 -26.94 -9.24 -15.59
C PHE A 680 -27.55 -7.87 -15.88
N ASP A 681 -28.02 -7.66 -17.11
CA ASP A 681 -28.64 -6.42 -17.54
C ASP A 681 -30.17 -6.53 -17.46
N ALA A 682 -30.79 -5.87 -16.49
CA ALA A 682 -32.26 -5.87 -16.32
C ALA A 682 -32.93 -5.08 -17.44
N VAL A 683 -33.77 -5.75 -18.22
CA VAL A 683 -34.43 -5.18 -19.41
C VAL A 683 -35.41 -4.07 -19.02
N GLU A 684 -36.17 -4.27 -17.96
CA GLU A 684 -37.26 -3.35 -17.54
C GLU A 684 -36.76 -2.10 -16.87
N THR A 685 -35.67 -2.18 -16.10
CA THR A 685 -35.19 -1.08 -15.27
C THR A 685 -33.88 -0.46 -15.77
N GLY A 686 -33.16 -1.16 -16.65
CA GLY A 686 -31.82 -0.79 -17.09
C GLY A 686 -30.76 -0.93 -16.01
N GLN A 687 -31.08 -1.56 -14.86
CA GLN A 687 -30.13 -1.83 -13.80
C GLN A 687 -29.14 -2.89 -14.25
N ILE A 688 -27.86 -2.71 -13.90
CA ILE A 688 -26.80 -3.66 -14.21
C ILE A 688 -26.25 -4.22 -12.91
N ILE A 689 -26.31 -5.54 -12.74
CA ILE A 689 -25.73 -6.28 -11.63
C ILE A 689 -24.49 -7.00 -12.12
N ARG A 690 -23.41 -6.95 -11.36
CA ARG A 690 -22.12 -7.56 -11.73
C ARG A 690 -21.61 -8.49 -10.64
N VAL A 691 -21.01 -9.59 -11.08
CA VAL A 691 -20.31 -10.54 -10.21
C VAL A 691 -18.90 -10.72 -10.76
N PRO A 692 -17.87 -10.14 -10.13
CA PRO A 692 -16.49 -10.27 -10.58
C PRO A 692 -15.93 -11.65 -10.28
N TYR A 693 -14.96 -12.07 -11.11
CA TYR A 693 -14.10 -13.22 -10.85
C TYR A 693 -12.63 -12.84 -10.98
N LEU A 694 -11.79 -13.63 -10.32
CA LEU A 694 -10.34 -13.47 -10.29
C LEU A 694 -9.66 -14.82 -10.13
N GLY A 695 -8.66 -15.11 -10.96
CA GLY A 695 -7.87 -16.33 -10.90
C GLY A 695 -6.54 -16.23 -11.61
N LEU A 696 -5.85 -17.35 -11.68
CA LEU A 696 -4.53 -17.49 -12.27
C LEU A 696 -4.58 -18.48 -13.42
N LYS A 697 -3.90 -18.17 -14.52
CA LYS A 697 -3.61 -19.12 -15.58
C LYS A 697 -2.48 -20.04 -15.16
N GLY A 698 -2.66 -21.34 -15.43
CA GLY A 698 -1.66 -22.38 -15.18
C GLY A 698 -1.59 -22.83 -13.74
N ASP A 699 -0.48 -23.44 -13.37
CA ASP A 699 -0.23 -24.04 -12.06
C ASP A 699 0.52 -23.04 -11.16
N TYR A 700 -0.14 -22.58 -10.09
CA TYR A 700 0.45 -21.67 -9.13
C TYR A 700 1.70 -22.26 -8.43
N HIS A 701 1.67 -23.58 -8.21
CA HIS A 701 2.77 -24.32 -7.58
C HIS A 701 4.03 -24.36 -8.47
N ALA A 702 3.81 -24.39 -9.79
CA ALA A 702 4.90 -24.45 -10.76
C ALA A 702 5.58 -23.09 -11.02
N LEU A 703 5.01 -21.98 -10.54
CA LEU A 703 5.62 -20.67 -10.73
C LEU A 703 7.01 -20.62 -10.08
N PRO A 704 8.05 -20.18 -10.82
CA PRO A 704 9.41 -20.12 -10.28
C PRO A 704 9.53 -19.08 -9.16
N VAL A 705 10.37 -19.36 -8.18
CA VAL A 705 10.73 -18.37 -7.15
C VAL A 705 11.62 -17.29 -7.76
N GLU A 706 12.56 -17.70 -8.58
CA GLU A 706 13.48 -16.81 -9.28
C GLU A 706 12.93 -16.38 -10.64
N ASN A 707 13.04 -15.11 -10.97
CA ASN A 707 12.56 -14.60 -12.24
C ASN A 707 13.67 -14.66 -13.29
N GLU A 708 13.78 -15.77 -14.01
CA GLU A 708 14.76 -15.96 -15.08
C GLU A 708 14.64 -14.92 -16.21
N THR A 709 13.43 -14.38 -16.45
CA THR A 709 13.24 -13.33 -17.48
C THR A 709 13.84 -11.98 -17.12
N LEU A 710 14.09 -11.72 -15.84
CA LEU A 710 14.82 -10.51 -15.43
C LEU A 710 16.33 -10.62 -15.66
N THR A 711 16.87 -11.82 -15.78
CA THR A 711 18.28 -12.02 -16.15
C THR A 711 18.57 -11.63 -17.60
N GLU A 712 17.61 -11.69 -18.51
CA GLU A 712 17.76 -11.19 -19.89
C GLU A 712 17.60 -9.67 -20.02
N ILE A 713 16.75 -9.05 -19.17
CA ILE A 713 16.46 -7.61 -19.23
C ILE A 713 17.39 -6.80 -18.32
N ASN A 714 17.89 -7.41 -17.25
CA ASN A 714 18.78 -6.75 -16.30
C ASN A 714 19.70 -7.77 -15.60
N PRO A 715 20.78 -8.17 -16.25
CA PRO A 715 21.71 -9.20 -15.75
C PRO A 715 22.39 -8.84 -14.41
N SER A 716 22.08 -7.66 -13.84
CA SER A 716 22.63 -7.19 -12.58
C SER A 716 21.83 -7.63 -11.35
N MET A 717 20.70 -8.34 -11.47
CA MET A 717 19.83 -8.63 -10.32
C MET A 717 20.16 -9.92 -9.56
N SER A 718 20.95 -10.83 -10.14
CA SER A 718 21.51 -11.98 -9.43
C SER A 718 23.03 -11.88 -9.35
N SER A 719 23.55 -10.69 -9.07
CA SER A 719 24.98 -10.42 -9.07
C SER A 719 25.55 -10.41 -7.66
N PHE A 720 26.72 -10.99 -7.52
CA PHE A 720 27.56 -10.84 -6.34
C PHE A 720 28.33 -9.53 -6.44
N PHE A 721 28.45 -8.81 -5.30
CA PHE A 721 29.20 -7.56 -5.24
C PHE A 721 30.32 -7.70 -4.23
N THR A 722 31.54 -7.28 -4.61
CA THR A 722 32.59 -6.98 -3.65
C THR A 722 32.47 -5.51 -3.25
N ARG A 723 32.56 -5.19 -1.97
CA ARG A 723 32.45 -3.82 -1.45
C ARG A 723 33.82 -3.21 -1.24
N PRO A 724 34.20 -2.12 -1.93
CA PRO A 724 35.30 -1.27 -1.49
C PRO A 724 34.91 -0.52 -0.18
N GLU A 725 35.88 0.05 0.52
CA GLU A 725 35.67 0.85 1.72
C GLU A 725 34.51 1.83 1.60
N ALA A 726 33.84 2.09 2.75
CA ALA A 726 32.70 2.98 2.81
C ALA A 726 33.01 4.32 2.12
N ILE A 727 32.29 4.61 1.04
CA ILE A 727 32.37 5.91 0.39
C ILE A 727 31.90 6.94 1.41
N PRO A 728 32.72 7.93 1.79
CA PRO A 728 32.31 8.95 2.72
C PRO A 728 31.03 9.62 2.23
N ASN A 729 30.01 9.66 3.09
CA ASN A 729 28.66 10.20 2.82
C ASN A 729 27.70 9.32 2.00
N CYS A 730 27.97 8.06 1.74
CA CYS A 730 27.01 7.09 1.22
C CYS A 730 26.47 6.20 2.34
N SER A 731 25.24 6.40 2.76
CA SER A 731 24.54 5.65 3.82
C SER A 731 23.70 4.48 3.30
N GLY A 732 23.98 3.95 2.12
CA GLY A 732 23.24 2.85 1.49
C GLY A 732 24.15 1.79 0.87
N PRO A 733 23.59 0.61 0.52
CA PRO A 733 24.34 -0.39 -0.24
C PRO A 733 24.71 0.17 -1.61
N VAL A 734 25.93 -0.14 -2.04
CA VAL A 734 26.46 0.33 -3.32
C VAL A 734 26.07 -0.67 -4.39
N TRP A 735 25.04 -0.33 -5.17
CA TRP A 735 24.58 -1.10 -6.33
C TRP A 735 25.01 -0.42 -7.60
N THR A 736 25.07 -1.15 -8.69
CA THR A 736 25.28 -0.56 -10.04
C THR A 736 24.21 0.46 -10.45
N GLN A 737 23.05 0.48 -9.76
CA GLN A 737 21.99 1.47 -9.91
C GLN A 737 21.84 2.38 -8.67
N SER A 738 22.71 2.26 -7.67
CA SER A 738 22.73 3.19 -6.54
C SER A 738 23.09 4.59 -7.02
N PRO A 739 22.47 5.65 -6.47
CA PRO A 739 22.93 7.02 -6.73
C PRO A 739 24.42 7.24 -6.46
N CYS A 740 25.00 6.41 -5.59
CA CYS A 740 26.44 6.43 -5.31
C CYS A 740 27.31 5.84 -6.41
N CYS A 741 26.81 4.90 -7.21
CA CYS A 741 27.57 4.29 -8.32
C CYS A 741 27.38 5.04 -9.65
N ASN A 742 26.31 5.83 -9.80
CA ASN A 742 26.02 6.56 -11.04
C ASN A 742 26.68 7.94 -11.13
N GLN A 743 27.40 8.37 -10.11
CA GLN A 743 28.17 9.62 -10.19
C GLN A 743 29.51 9.34 -10.86
N THR A 744 29.80 10.02 -11.95
CA THR A 744 31.00 9.85 -12.78
C THR A 744 32.32 9.98 -12.02
N GLU A 745 32.34 10.69 -10.90
CA GLU A 745 33.51 10.83 -10.03
C GLU A 745 33.72 9.63 -9.07
N ILE A 746 32.71 8.75 -8.93
CA ILE A 746 32.71 7.62 -8.01
C ILE A 746 32.70 6.27 -8.75
N ALA A 747 32.49 6.28 -10.06
CA ALA A 747 32.46 5.05 -10.88
C ALA A 747 33.70 4.16 -10.76
N GLY A 748 34.87 4.74 -10.38
CA GLY A 748 36.06 4.00 -10.06
C GLY A 748 36.15 3.40 -8.65
N SER A 749 35.22 3.75 -7.77
CA SER A 749 35.17 3.28 -6.38
C SER A 749 34.05 2.25 -6.11
N CYS A 750 33.16 2.02 -7.09
CA CYS A 750 32.25 0.89 -7.05
C CYS A 750 33.03 -0.36 -7.48
N GLY A 751 33.11 -1.36 -6.62
CA GLY A 751 33.69 -2.64 -6.98
C GLY A 751 33.00 -3.25 -8.21
N PRO A 752 33.62 -4.16 -8.93
CA PRO A 752 33.04 -4.79 -10.10
C PRO A 752 31.76 -5.54 -9.69
N SER A 753 30.66 -5.33 -10.43
CA SER A 753 29.45 -6.15 -10.29
C SER A 753 29.59 -7.35 -11.22
N TYR A 754 29.45 -8.53 -10.68
CA TYR A 754 29.57 -9.77 -11.43
C TYR A 754 28.17 -10.33 -11.70
N GLY A 755 27.82 -10.48 -12.98
CA GLY A 755 26.61 -11.17 -13.41
C GLY A 755 26.63 -12.67 -13.10
N PRO A 756 25.52 -13.39 -13.30
CA PRO A 756 25.51 -14.85 -13.20
C PRO A 756 26.62 -15.46 -14.06
N GLY A 757 27.40 -16.37 -13.47
CA GLY A 757 28.46 -17.06 -14.22
C GLY A 757 29.84 -16.43 -14.15
N VAL A 758 30.04 -15.33 -13.46
CA VAL A 758 31.38 -14.72 -13.30
C VAL A 758 32.00 -15.16 -11.97
N PRO A 759 33.20 -15.77 -11.96
CA PRO A 759 33.89 -16.13 -10.71
C PRO A 759 34.20 -14.89 -9.87
N VAL A 760 33.97 -14.98 -8.57
CA VAL A 760 34.26 -13.92 -7.59
C VAL A 760 35.49 -14.34 -6.78
N THR A 761 36.43 -13.40 -6.58
CA THR A 761 37.58 -13.60 -5.69
C THR A 761 37.48 -12.63 -4.52
N LEU A 762 37.53 -13.17 -3.29
CA LEU A 762 37.73 -12.43 -2.05
C LEU A 762 39.20 -12.45 -1.71
N ASP A 763 39.86 -11.30 -1.66
CA ASP A 763 41.31 -11.20 -1.42
C ASP A 763 41.59 -10.50 -0.09
N PHE A 764 41.92 -11.32 0.91
CA PHE A 764 42.35 -10.88 2.25
C PHE A 764 43.84 -10.68 2.36
N THR A 765 44.60 -10.84 1.28
CA THR A 765 46.09 -10.73 1.31
C THR A 765 46.59 -9.31 1.23
N ASN A 766 45.76 -8.37 0.83
CA ASN A 766 46.15 -6.99 0.57
C ASN A 766 45.42 -6.01 1.53
N ASP A 767 46.11 -5.60 2.61
CA ASP A 767 45.61 -4.70 3.66
C ASP A 767 45.11 -3.30 3.15
N SER A 768 45.30 -2.97 1.88
CA SER A 768 44.96 -1.68 1.31
C SER A 768 43.66 -1.68 0.46
N ALA A 769 43.11 -2.87 0.17
CA ALA A 769 41.85 -3.02 -0.54
C ALA A 769 40.93 -3.92 0.28
N LYS A 770 39.86 -3.35 0.85
CA LYS A 770 38.90 -4.09 1.65
C LYS A 770 37.86 -4.81 0.76
N ASP A 771 38.31 -5.80 0.02
CA ASP A 771 37.47 -6.69 -0.79
C ASP A 771 36.96 -7.90 0.01
N ASP A 772 36.67 -7.68 1.30
CA ASP A 772 36.54 -8.73 2.30
C ASP A 772 35.12 -9.26 2.45
N THR A 773 34.16 -8.84 1.63
CA THR A 773 32.77 -9.23 1.80
C THR A 773 32.06 -9.42 0.47
N VAL A 774 31.43 -10.57 0.30
CA VAL A 774 30.49 -10.81 -0.81
C VAL A 774 29.10 -10.41 -0.38
N PHE A 775 28.48 -9.56 -1.17
CA PHE A 775 27.04 -9.22 -1.05
C PHE A 775 26.26 -9.92 -2.14
N MET A 776 25.10 -10.42 -1.80
CA MET A 776 24.19 -11.07 -2.72
C MET A 776 22.84 -10.40 -2.71
N GLY A 777 22.34 -10.02 -3.88
CA GLY A 777 20.96 -9.60 -4.10
C GLY A 777 20.12 -10.76 -4.62
N ILE A 778 18.94 -10.96 -4.04
CA ILE A 778 17.99 -11.99 -4.46
C ILE A 778 16.77 -11.32 -5.05
N SER A 779 16.39 -11.69 -6.26
CA SER A 779 15.14 -11.28 -6.88
C SER A 779 14.09 -12.37 -6.68
N GLN A 780 13.06 -12.09 -5.90
CA GLN A 780 11.99 -13.02 -5.61
C GLN A 780 10.79 -12.74 -6.54
N ALA A 781 10.48 -13.66 -7.43
CA ALA A 781 9.29 -13.61 -8.28
C ALA A 781 8.08 -14.26 -7.60
N PHE A 782 8.27 -15.37 -6.89
CA PHE A 782 7.20 -16.04 -6.17
C PHE A 782 6.67 -15.18 -5.00
N PRO A 783 5.34 -15.10 -4.82
CA PRO A 783 4.76 -14.12 -3.91
C PRO A 783 5.14 -14.34 -2.44
N MET A 784 5.31 -15.60 -2.01
CA MET A 784 5.57 -15.91 -0.62
C MET A 784 6.38 -17.17 -0.40
N LEU A 785 7.37 -17.07 0.48
CA LEU A 785 8.18 -18.20 0.93
C LEU A 785 7.82 -18.55 2.37
N ARG A 786 7.62 -19.84 2.62
CA ARG A 786 7.47 -20.38 3.98
C ARG A 786 8.76 -20.30 4.76
N LYS A 787 9.89 -20.60 4.09
CA LYS A 787 11.23 -20.57 4.65
C LYS A 787 12.22 -20.28 3.56
N PHE A 788 13.25 -19.55 3.91
CA PHE A 788 14.39 -19.27 3.07
C PHE A 788 15.65 -19.69 3.84
N LYS A 789 16.58 -20.32 3.16
CA LYS A 789 17.91 -20.62 3.70
C LYS A 789 18.98 -20.14 2.75
N ALA A 790 20.01 -19.52 3.30
CA ALA A 790 21.19 -19.12 2.56
C ALA A 790 22.43 -19.56 3.33
N GLN A 791 23.25 -20.36 2.69
CA GLN A 791 24.38 -21.07 3.33
C GLN A 791 25.62 -20.99 2.47
N VAL A 792 26.79 -20.89 3.12
CA VAL A 792 28.06 -21.01 2.46
C VAL A 792 28.57 -22.44 2.60
N LEU A 793 28.92 -23.06 1.49
CA LEU A 793 29.42 -24.39 1.42
C LEU A 793 30.92 -24.38 1.02
N ASN A 794 31.70 -25.28 1.54
CA ASN A 794 33.05 -25.54 1.05
C ASN A 794 33.02 -26.43 -0.22
N ASN A 795 34.19 -26.63 -0.85
CA ASN A 795 34.35 -27.44 -2.06
C ASN A 795 33.97 -28.93 -1.91
N LYS A 796 33.62 -29.39 -0.70
CA LYS A 796 33.09 -30.72 -0.42
C LYS A 796 31.58 -30.73 -0.18
N GLY A 797 30.91 -29.60 -0.39
CA GLY A 797 29.45 -29.44 -0.18
C GLY A 797 29.04 -29.38 1.30
N LYS A 798 30.02 -29.21 2.22
CA LYS A 798 29.70 -29.05 3.65
C LYS A 798 29.38 -27.59 3.96
N VAL A 799 28.27 -27.34 4.63
CA VAL A 799 27.91 -26.02 5.16
C VAL A 799 28.94 -25.59 6.18
N ILE A 800 29.52 -24.41 6.02
CA ILE A 800 30.54 -23.83 6.87
C ILE A 800 30.11 -22.57 7.59
N ALA A 801 29.16 -21.84 7.01
CA ALA A 801 28.55 -20.64 7.59
C ALA A 801 27.14 -20.41 7.05
N PRO A 802 26.23 -19.82 7.83
CA PRO A 802 25.04 -19.16 7.27
C PRO A 802 25.46 -17.86 6.59
N LEU A 803 24.70 -17.40 5.60
CA LEU A 803 24.84 -16.03 5.13
C LEU A 803 24.36 -15.06 6.20
N GLY A 804 25.12 -14.01 6.47
CA GLY A 804 24.70 -12.91 7.32
C GLY A 804 23.69 -12.01 6.62
N TRP A 805 22.89 -11.31 7.38
CA TRP A 805 21.92 -10.32 6.89
C TRP A 805 22.23 -8.94 7.49
N ARG A 806 22.21 -7.89 6.68
CA ARG A 806 22.75 -6.58 7.09
C ARG A 806 22.00 -5.92 8.24
N ASN A 807 20.69 -6.17 8.35
CA ASN A 807 19.82 -5.52 9.36
C ASN A 807 19.29 -6.51 10.41
N MET A 808 19.82 -7.73 10.46
CA MET A 808 19.41 -8.66 11.51
C MET A 808 20.07 -8.32 12.86
N PRO A 809 19.34 -8.49 13.96
CA PRO A 809 19.92 -8.41 15.29
C PRO A 809 21.11 -9.40 15.43
N GLU A 810 22.11 -9.02 16.23
CA GLU A 810 23.26 -9.87 16.49
C GLU A 810 22.81 -11.28 16.98
N GLY A 811 23.27 -12.32 16.28
CA GLY A 811 22.90 -13.72 16.57
C GLY A 811 21.69 -14.27 15.81
N VAL A 812 21.03 -13.49 14.96
CA VAL A 812 19.97 -13.97 14.04
C VAL A 812 20.59 -14.28 12.68
N THR A 813 20.28 -15.44 12.14
CA THR A 813 20.75 -15.88 10.80
C THR A 813 19.62 -15.96 9.82
N MET A 814 19.91 -16.01 8.51
CA MET A 814 18.87 -16.17 7.48
C MET A 814 18.08 -17.48 7.62
N GLU A 815 18.59 -18.48 8.33
CA GLU A 815 17.83 -19.70 8.66
C GLU A 815 16.66 -19.43 9.61
N ASP A 816 16.66 -18.32 10.34
CA ASP A 816 15.61 -17.91 11.27
C ASP A 816 14.50 -17.10 10.57
N VAL A 817 14.72 -16.66 9.32
CA VAL A 817 13.69 -15.94 8.55
C VAL A 817 12.62 -16.93 8.08
N GLN A 818 11.42 -16.73 8.59
CA GLN A 818 10.23 -17.48 8.19
C GLN A 818 9.23 -16.53 7.55
N TYR A 819 8.56 -16.98 6.47
CA TYR A 819 7.51 -16.24 5.79
C TYR A 819 7.99 -14.93 5.14
N MET A 820 8.93 -15.06 4.21
CA MET A 820 9.30 -13.93 3.34
C MET A 820 8.20 -13.65 2.33
N VAL A 821 7.74 -12.39 2.33
CA VAL A 821 6.79 -11.87 1.37
C VAL A 821 7.53 -10.92 0.42
N ARG A 822 7.15 -10.90 -0.84
CA ARG A 822 7.64 -9.91 -1.80
C ARG A 822 7.34 -8.49 -1.29
N THR A 823 8.34 -7.65 -1.11
CA THR A 823 8.27 -6.46 -0.25
C THR A 823 7.99 -5.14 -0.95
N SER A 824 7.97 -5.09 -2.27
CA SER A 824 7.69 -3.83 -2.96
C SER A 824 6.98 -4.04 -4.29
N GLY A 825 6.10 -3.10 -4.61
CA GLY A 825 5.50 -2.98 -5.93
C GLY A 825 6.51 -2.74 -7.06
N ALA A 826 7.76 -2.54 -6.71
CA ALA A 826 8.87 -2.51 -7.66
C ALA A 826 9.19 -3.89 -8.27
N GLY A 827 8.47 -4.93 -7.88
CA GLY A 827 8.60 -6.27 -8.48
C GLY A 827 9.86 -7.03 -8.10
N THR A 828 10.71 -6.45 -7.30
CA THR A 828 11.95 -7.07 -6.86
C THR A 828 12.06 -6.90 -5.36
N GLY A 829 11.64 -7.91 -4.62
CA GLY A 829 12.11 -8.05 -3.25
C GLY A 829 13.61 -8.33 -3.32
N LEU A 830 14.43 -7.30 -3.32
CA LEU A 830 15.87 -7.46 -3.20
C LEU A 830 16.16 -7.71 -1.73
N GLU A 831 16.37 -8.95 -1.41
CA GLU A 831 16.84 -9.36 -0.10
C GLU A 831 18.36 -9.56 -0.21
N PHE A 832 19.12 -9.10 0.79
CA PHE A 832 20.58 -9.03 0.71
C PHE A 832 21.22 -9.89 1.79
N GLY A 833 21.97 -10.89 1.37
CA GLY A 833 22.87 -11.62 2.23
C GLY A 833 24.32 -11.16 2.06
N PHE A 834 25.15 -11.33 3.07
CA PHE A 834 26.58 -11.07 2.97
C PHE A 834 27.41 -12.19 3.62
N TRP A 835 28.61 -12.40 3.12
CA TRP A 835 29.63 -13.29 3.70
C TRP A 835 30.96 -12.58 3.72
N ASP A 836 31.56 -12.52 4.93
CA ASP A 836 32.83 -11.84 5.24
C ASP A 836 34.01 -12.81 5.34
N GLY A 837 33.93 -13.96 4.71
CA GLY A 837 34.99 -14.97 4.74
C GLY A 837 35.15 -15.67 6.08
N LYS A 838 34.15 -15.67 6.99
CA LYS A 838 34.18 -16.33 8.27
C LYS A 838 33.39 -17.63 8.32
N LEU A 839 33.80 -18.52 9.23
CA LEU A 839 33.04 -19.71 9.62
C LEU A 839 31.90 -19.35 10.59
N ALA A 840 30.99 -20.31 10.83
CA ALA A 840 29.87 -20.13 11.76
C ALA A 840 30.29 -19.80 13.20
N ASP A 841 31.49 -20.13 13.60
CA ASP A 841 32.07 -19.83 14.93
C ASP A 841 32.80 -18.48 14.98
N GLY A 842 32.73 -17.69 13.92
CA GLY A 842 33.39 -16.38 13.80
C GLY A 842 34.89 -16.44 13.46
N THR A 843 35.47 -17.63 13.33
CA THR A 843 36.85 -17.76 12.89
C THR A 843 36.98 -17.65 11.38
N ASP A 844 38.13 -17.31 10.90
CA ASP A 844 38.43 -17.13 9.49
C ASP A 844 38.31 -18.44 8.69
N ALA A 845 37.57 -18.41 7.58
CA ALA A 845 37.54 -19.54 6.67
C ALA A 845 38.89 -19.71 5.98
N PRO A 846 39.41 -20.93 5.78
CA PRO A 846 40.67 -21.17 5.06
C PRO A 846 40.63 -20.67 3.63
N ALA A 847 41.77 -20.30 3.04
CA ALA A 847 41.86 -20.04 1.60
C ALA A 847 41.36 -21.25 0.81
N GLY A 848 40.55 -20.99 -0.24
CA GLY A 848 39.92 -22.05 -1.03
C GLY A 848 38.71 -21.61 -1.80
N GLU A 849 38.00 -22.57 -2.36
CA GLU A 849 36.75 -22.34 -3.11
C GLU A 849 35.52 -22.61 -2.24
N TYR A 850 34.52 -21.73 -2.37
CA TYR A 850 33.27 -21.76 -1.65
C TYR A 850 32.11 -21.54 -2.60
N ILE A 851 30.92 -22.01 -2.21
CA ILE A 851 29.68 -21.84 -2.98
C ILE A 851 28.62 -21.30 -2.02
N ILE A 852 27.82 -20.33 -2.46
CA ILE A 852 26.62 -19.92 -1.76
C ILE A 852 25.46 -20.75 -2.30
N LYS A 853 24.74 -21.40 -1.40
CA LYS A 853 23.52 -22.15 -1.72
C LYS A 853 22.32 -21.51 -1.09
N LEU A 854 21.28 -21.32 -1.90
CA LEU A 854 19.96 -20.85 -1.49
C LEU A 854 18.96 -21.99 -1.57
N GLU A 855 18.08 -22.06 -0.59
CA GLU A 855 16.92 -22.97 -0.60
C GLU A 855 15.66 -22.15 -0.35
N PHE A 856 14.75 -22.16 -1.30
CA PHE A 856 13.48 -21.47 -1.26
C PHE A 856 12.35 -22.48 -1.01
N HIS A 857 11.71 -22.40 0.14
CA HIS A 857 10.56 -23.24 0.49
C HIS A 857 9.29 -22.43 0.20
N LYS A 858 8.59 -22.75 -0.87
CA LYS A 858 7.35 -22.08 -1.27
C LYS A 858 6.24 -22.29 -0.24
N LEU A 859 5.38 -21.29 -0.05
CA LEU A 859 4.15 -21.42 0.72
C LEU A 859 2.98 -21.51 -0.26
N LEU A 860 2.33 -22.66 -0.30
CA LEU A 860 1.33 -23.03 -1.30
C LEU A 860 -0.08 -23.18 -0.70
N GLY A 861 -0.38 -22.48 0.40
CA GLY A 861 -1.69 -22.48 1.06
C GLY A 861 -1.70 -23.03 2.48
N GLU A 862 -2.91 -23.06 3.07
CA GLU A 862 -3.10 -23.36 4.52
C GLU A 862 -2.63 -24.73 4.97
N ASN A 863 -2.79 -25.73 4.15
CA ASN A 863 -2.63 -27.13 4.51
C ASN A 863 -1.44 -27.79 3.81
N ASP A 864 -0.66 -27.03 3.03
CA ASP A 864 0.44 -27.64 2.31
C ASP A 864 1.63 -27.94 3.21
N MET A 865 1.80 -29.21 3.49
CA MET A 865 2.92 -29.78 4.24
C MET A 865 4.02 -30.31 3.30
N SER A 866 3.80 -30.23 1.99
CA SER A 866 4.79 -30.66 1.00
C SER A 866 5.86 -29.59 0.84
N PRO A 867 7.14 -29.89 0.98
CA PRO A 867 8.20 -28.92 0.73
C PRO A 867 8.42 -28.85 -0.79
N ASP A 868 7.78 -27.92 -1.45
CA ASP A 868 8.24 -27.53 -2.78
C ASP A 868 9.46 -26.63 -2.58
N ILE A 869 10.65 -27.21 -2.78
CA ILE A 869 11.92 -26.57 -2.50
C ILE A 869 12.62 -26.30 -3.82
N GLU A 870 12.78 -25.03 -4.14
CA GLU A 870 13.64 -24.59 -5.22
C GLU A 870 15.03 -24.28 -4.67
N THR A 871 16.09 -24.64 -5.39
CA THR A 871 17.47 -24.43 -4.96
C THR A 871 18.25 -23.68 -6.03
N TRP A 872 19.11 -22.79 -5.58
CA TRP A 872 20.06 -22.07 -6.42
C TRP A 872 21.46 -22.14 -5.81
N GLU A 873 22.48 -22.26 -6.65
CA GLU A 873 23.89 -22.30 -6.22
C GLU A 873 24.72 -21.31 -7.03
N SER A 874 25.57 -20.57 -6.34
CA SER A 874 26.49 -19.63 -6.98
C SER A 874 27.59 -20.37 -7.75
N HIS A 875 28.26 -19.63 -8.65
CA HIS A 875 29.59 -20.00 -9.10
C HIS A 875 30.58 -20.02 -7.93
N PRO A 876 31.72 -20.75 -8.07
CA PRO A 876 32.72 -20.77 -7.03
C PRO A 876 33.21 -19.37 -6.66
N ILE A 877 33.26 -19.10 -5.36
CA ILE A 877 33.88 -17.92 -4.77
C ILE A 877 35.27 -18.32 -4.28
N THR A 878 36.30 -17.75 -4.87
CA THR A 878 37.66 -18.01 -4.46
C THR A 878 38.06 -17.09 -3.33
N LEU A 879 38.43 -17.64 -2.18
CA LEU A 879 38.95 -16.91 -1.05
C LEU A 879 40.46 -17.05 -0.98
N THR A 880 41.18 -15.93 -1.01
CA THR A 880 42.63 -15.86 -0.86
C THR A 880 42.99 -15.19 0.46
N ARG A 881 44.01 -15.71 1.16
CA ARG A 881 44.51 -15.19 2.44
C ARG A 881 46.05 -15.20 2.47
#